data_584699df2a461cd4104e814d073ad99e
#
_entry.id   584699df2a461cd4104e814d073ad99e
#
_cell.length_a   1.000
_cell.length_b   1.000
_cell.length_c   1.000
_cell.angle_alpha   90.00
_cell.angle_beta   90.00
_cell.angle_gamma   90.00
#
_symmetry.space_group_name_H-M   'P 1'
#
loop_
_entity.id
_entity.type
_entity.pdbx_description
1 polymer ?
#
loop_
_entity_poly.entity_id
_entity_poly.type
_entity_poly.pdbx_seq_one_letter_code
_entity_poly.pdbx_strand_id
1 'polypeptide(L)'
;MIKHVLALAFSVLILNAFAQERIRGEVIIQLKKDKTAQQAIAELNETFGIQPEFKLVGELSDIMRIFHFSFNEEFLPITDIIRFVPTSSTMTQAQINRQMQERLTPNDPSYGQQWFHNDPQDNDIDSDLAWDVTTGGLTALGDEIVVCVVEGGGAKWDHPDIIENHWTNSNEIAGNGIDDDGNGYVDDVDGWNISNTTDNLSTGNHGTQVSSMIGAKGDNGVGITGVNWDVKIMQVQMGSVSEANAIAAYNYPLKMRKLYNQSNGATGAFVVATNSSWGIDNGQPSSAPLWCAMYDSLGYYGVLSCGSTANNNVNVDVVGDLPTACPSEFMVAVTATNSSDVRTFSGYGVVNIDIAAPGENVYLAGNNNYGNTSGTSFAGPCVAGGIALLYSAPCASIASIAHADPQLGAQMVRDYIYNGVDLVSNLSDEVATGGRLNVNSSLTLLLNECSVGGCIAPFSLSATQTPGTTTYTLGWAALDGTTGFNLQYRPLGAADWTIIENITLTNFTLENMSSCTEFEFQVSSICDTTIGDWSSSFVFQTDGCCVNPSNYTSANISPVSASIAWENILAAEGYSLTLTWPGGQTQLAVPSNNINLTDLDSCTTYTISVFSTCANPEVTPTTFTFSTTGCGSCTDIAYCEANGGSVTDEWIENVTIGNFSNTSSTNAIYTDYTDLNVGTFQSGQTYTISLTPGYSGFSYNEYFKMWIDYNGNGTFEEPSELAFDGGGPTTATETGSITIPSGCIEGSTRLRVGMAYVGTFGNGTPPASCGAYDYGEVEDYCIVLDPTISVSEINENNLLVFPNPADDFIDLSFNSSIQSVEVINALGQVVISGSNARRLNVQSLTSGWYCVRVKSNATIFQSPFWKR
;
A
#
# COMPACT_ATOMS: atom_id res chain seq x y z
N MET A 1 -21.08 -4.78 48.52
CA MET A 1 -22.20 -4.30 47.67
C MET A 1 -21.80 -4.06 46.21
N ILE A 2 -20.51 -3.87 45.88
CA ILE A 2 -20.04 -3.64 44.49
C ILE A 2 -19.91 -4.94 43.68
N LYS A 3 -19.65 -6.10 44.31
CA LYS A 3 -19.51 -7.41 43.64
C LYS A 3 -20.83 -8.03 43.14
N HIS A 4 -22.00 -7.56 43.61
CA HIS A 4 -23.30 -8.08 43.20
C HIS A 4 -23.95 -7.25 42.09
N VAL A 5 -23.47 -6.05 41.82
CA VAL A 5 -23.97 -5.20 40.73
C VAL A 5 -23.27 -5.58 39.39
N LEU A 6 -22.00 -6.01 39.45
CA LEU A 6 -21.32 -6.52 38.24
C LEU A 6 -21.84 -7.89 37.76
N ALA A 7 -22.31 -8.75 38.67
CA ALA A 7 -22.88 -10.04 38.28
C ALA A 7 -24.27 -9.94 37.63
N LEU A 8 -25.02 -8.84 37.91
CA LEU A 8 -26.31 -8.59 37.25
C LEU A 8 -26.16 -7.88 35.90
N ALA A 9 -25.10 -7.14 35.66
CA ALA A 9 -24.81 -6.54 34.37
C ALA A 9 -24.28 -7.59 33.37
N PHE A 10 -23.51 -8.60 33.85
CA PHE A 10 -23.01 -9.68 33.00
C PHE A 10 -24.07 -10.70 32.59
N SER A 11 -25.14 -10.86 33.38
CA SER A 11 -26.23 -11.79 33.04
C SER A 11 -27.29 -11.24 32.10
N VAL A 12 -27.22 -9.94 31.75
CA VAL A 12 -28.07 -9.32 30.71
C VAL A 12 -27.39 -9.28 29.35
N LEU A 13 -26.05 -9.33 29.28
CA LEU A 13 -25.25 -9.33 28.04
C LEU A 13 -25.10 -10.72 27.35
N ILE A 14 -25.50 -11.83 28.03
CA ILE A 14 -25.42 -13.19 27.46
C ILE A 14 -26.68 -13.60 26.72
N LEU A 15 -27.72 -12.78 26.66
CA LEU A 15 -29.02 -13.11 26.06
C LEU A 15 -29.18 -12.74 24.58
N ASN A 16 -28.15 -12.22 23.91
CA ASN A 16 -28.18 -11.88 22.48
C ASN A 16 -27.18 -12.67 21.59
N ALA A 17 -26.49 -13.63 22.14
CA ALA A 17 -25.68 -14.53 21.34
C ALA A 17 -26.54 -15.71 20.87
N PHE A 18 -26.73 -15.82 19.58
CA PHE A 18 -27.52 -16.77 18.78
C PHE A 18 -28.96 -16.31 18.47
N ALA A 19 -29.08 -15.48 17.48
CA ALA A 19 -30.32 -15.30 16.74
C ALA A 19 -30.54 -16.48 15.78
N GLN A 20 -30.68 -17.71 16.29
CA GLN A 20 -31.39 -18.75 15.53
C GLN A 20 -32.75 -18.18 15.18
N GLU A 21 -33.15 -18.29 13.90
CA GLU A 21 -34.40 -17.75 13.41
C GLU A 21 -35.53 -18.29 14.24
N ARG A 22 -36.17 -17.44 15.03
CA ARG A 22 -37.33 -17.83 15.83
C ARG A 22 -38.58 -17.91 14.97
N ILE A 23 -39.40 -18.89 15.20
CA ILE A 23 -40.70 -18.95 14.54
C ILE A 23 -41.59 -17.89 15.22
N ARG A 24 -41.92 -16.84 14.45
CA ARG A 24 -42.71 -15.70 14.98
C ARG A 24 -44.13 -16.16 15.36
N GLY A 25 -44.60 -15.63 16.49
CA GLY A 25 -45.96 -15.93 16.97
C GLY A 25 -46.10 -17.33 17.54
N GLU A 26 -45.03 -18.00 17.91
CA GLU A 26 -45.06 -19.33 18.54
C GLU A 26 -44.29 -19.34 19.87
N VAL A 27 -44.83 -20.07 20.85
CA VAL A 27 -44.22 -20.24 22.16
C VAL A 27 -44.42 -21.64 22.68
N ILE A 28 -43.42 -22.26 23.28
CA ILE A 28 -43.47 -23.55 23.92
C ILE A 28 -43.60 -23.31 25.44
N ILE A 29 -44.66 -23.86 26.07
CA ILE A 29 -44.95 -23.61 27.47
C ILE A 29 -45.15 -24.95 28.22
N GLN A 30 -44.53 -25.07 29.39
CA GLN A 30 -44.75 -26.13 30.32
C GLN A 30 -45.84 -25.72 31.33
N LEU A 31 -46.83 -26.58 31.50
CA LEU A 31 -47.91 -26.33 32.45
C LEU A 31 -47.64 -26.97 33.81
N LYS A 32 -48.23 -26.34 34.87
CA LYS A 32 -48.23 -26.91 36.21
C LYS A 32 -49.05 -28.19 36.26
N LYS A 33 -48.79 -29.05 37.28
CA LYS A 33 -49.52 -30.28 37.50
C LYS A 33 -51.01 -29.93 37.65
N ASP A 34 -51.88 -30.77 37.00
CA ASP A 34 -53.33 -30.65 37.02
C ASP A 34 -53.89 -29.37 36.32
N LYS A 35 -53.10 -28.67 35.53
CA LYS A 35 -53.55 -27.53 34.70
C LYS A 35 -53.72 -27.95 33.25
N THR A 36 -54.69 -27.34 32.53
CA THR A 36 -54.97 -27.63 31.12
C THR A 36 -54.51 -26.48 30.23
N ALA A 37 -54.29 -26.76 28.94
CA ALA A 37 -53.95 -25.75 27.95
C ALA A 37 -55.01 -24.64 27.85
N GLN A 38 -56.28 -24.98 28.02
CA GLN A 38 -57.40 -24.04 28.03
C GLN A 38 -57.33 -23.07 29.23
N GLN A 39 -56.89 -23.57 30.39
CA GLN A 39 -56.67 -22.71 31.57
C GLN A 39 -55.48 -21.76 31.36
N ALA A 40 -54.43 -22.22 30.72
CA ALA A 40 -53.28 -21.35 30.37
C ALA A 40 -53.69 -20.27 29.38
N ILE A 41 -54.45 -20.62 28.32
CA ILE A 41 -55.02 -19.64 27.36
C ILE A 41 -55.91 -18.62 28.08
N ALA A 42 -56.75 -19.08 29.01
CA ALA A 42 -57.61 -18.19 29.78
C ALA A 42 -56.81 -17.18 30.62
N GLU A 43 -55.75 -17.64 31.32
CA GLU A 43 -54.87 -16.78 32.12
C GLU A 43 -54.08 -15.81 31.26
N LEU A 44 -53.55 -16.25 30.06
CA LEU A 44 -52.86 -15.39 29.10
C LEU A 44 -53.80 -14.30 28.56
N ASN A 45 -55.04 -14.68 28.20
CA ASN A 45 -56.05 -13.72 27.73
C ASN A 45 -56.51 -12.75 28.83
N GLU A 46 -56.61 -13.19 30.09
CA GLU A 46 -56.90 -12.35 31.25
C GLU A 46 -55.76 -11.32 31.47
N THR A 47 -54.51 -11.73 31.25
CA THR A 47 -53.32 -10.90 31.51
C THR A 47 -53.06 -9.93 30.36
N PHE A 48 -53.11 -10.37 29.13
CA PHE A 48 -52.64 -9.61 27.94
C PHE A 48 -53.78 -9.16 27.02
N GLY A 49 -55.02 -9.54 27.34
CA GLY A 49 -56.19 -9.28 26.48
C GLY A 49 -56.37 -10.35 25.40
N ILE A 50 -57.48 -10.22 24.64
CA ILE A 50 -57.85 -11.20 23.60
C ILE A 50 -57.22 -10.97 22.23
N GLN A 51 -56.61 -9.79 22.01
CA GLN A 51 -56.02 -9.44 20.70
C GLN A 51 -54.84 -10.30 20.29
N PRO A 52 -53.96 -10.81 21.20
CA PRO A 52 -52.91 -11.75 20.83
C PRO A 52 -53.43 -13.09 20.29
N GLU A 53 -54.73 -13.40 20.46
CA GLU A 53 -55.38 -14.60 19.90
C GLU A 53 -54.64 -15.90 20.22
N PHE A 54 -54.33 -16.18 21.50
CA PHE A 54 -53.65 -17.42 21.90
C PHE A 54 -54.43 -18.67 21.49
N LYS A 55 -53.75 -19.58 20.77
CA LYS A 55 -54.30 -20.87 20.29
C LYS A 55 -53.36 -22.01 20.67
N LEU A 56 -53.95 -23.15 21.09
CA LEU A 56 -53.20 -24.38 21.24
C LEU A 56 -52.87 -24.96 19.85
N VAL A 57 -51.61 -25.12 19.52
CA VAL A 57 -51.15 -25.80 18.30
C VAL A 57 -51.14 -27.33 18.54
N GLY A 58 -50.56 -27.75 19.68
CA GLY A 58 -50.49 -29.16 20.04
C GLY A 58 -49.83 -29.41 21.39
N GLU A 59 -49.97 -30.65 21.87
CA GLU A 59 -49.23 -31.16 23.02
C GLU A 59 -47.95 -31.82 22.55
N LEU A 60 -46.79 -31.32 23.05
CA LEU A 60 -45.47 -31.82 22.66
C LEU A 60 -45.00 -32.95 23.56
N SER A 61 -45.37 -32.93 24.84
CA SER A 61 -45.08 -34.00 25.79
C SER A 61 -46.15 -34.06 26.89
N ASP A 62 -46.85 -35.17 26.95
CA ASP A 62 -47.84 -35.48 27.98
C ASP A 62 -47.17 -35.71 29.35
N ILE A 63 -46.01 -36.38 29.37
CA ILE A 63 -45.23 -36.68 30.58
C ILE A 63 -44.71 -35.40 31.23
N MET A 64 -44.09 -34.51 30.41
CA MET A 64 -43.52 -33.25 30.87
C MET A 64 -44.56 -32.12 30.89
N ARG A 65 -45.75 -32.34 30.33
CA ARG A 65 -46.82 -31.35 30.20
C ARG A 65 -46.38 -30.10 29.44
N ILE A 66 -45.73 -30.31 28.30
CA ILE A 66 -45.26 -29.27 27.40
C ILE A 66 -46.20 -29.12 26.23
N PHE A 67 -46.59 -27.88 25.96
CA PHE A 67 -47.55 -27.53 24.93
C PHE A 67 -46.99 -26.46 24.01
N HIS A 68 -47.36 -26.51 22.74
CA HIS A 68 -47.07 -25.54 21.72
C HIS A 68 -48.27 -24.61 21.55
N PHE A 69 -48.06 -23.34 21.65
CA PHE A 69 -49.08 -22.31 21.45
C PHE A 69 -48.66 -21.37 20.33
N SER A 70 -49.65 -20.89 19.58
CA SER A 70 -49.48 -19.76 18.66
C SER A 70 -50.20 -18.52 19.19
N PHE A 71 -49.73 -17.35 18.81
CA PHE A 71 -50.31 -16.06 19.17
C PHE A 71 -49.97 -15.02 18.11
N ASN A 72 -50.72 -13.90 18.08
CA ASN A 72 -50.36 -12.77 17.19
C ASN A 72 -49.36 -11.86 17.85
N GLU A 73 -48.12 -11.91 17.38
CA GLU A 73 -46.98 -11.16 17.92
C GLU A 73 -47.04 -9.65 17.60
N GLU A 74 -47.89 -9.19 16.67
CA GLU A 74 -48.11 -7.77 16.41
C GLU A 74 -48.72 -7.04 17.61
N PHE A 75 -49.47 -7.78 18.46
CA PHE A 75 -50.12 -7.24 19.63
C PHE A 75 -49.41 -7.53 20.94
N LEU A 76 -48.44 -8.46 20.96
CA LEU A 76 -47.76 -8.87 22.19
C LEU A 76 -46.39 -9.47 21.87
N PRO A 77 -45.27 -8.79 22.29
CA PRO A 77 -43.91 -9.34 22.15
C PRO A 77 -43.78 -10.66 22.95
N ILE A 78 -43.10 -11.68 22.36
CA ILE A 78 -42.83 -12.95 23.02
C ILE A 78 -42.10 -12.82 24.35
N THR A 79 -41.24 -11.78 24.49
CA THR A 79 -40.51 -11.47 25.73
C THR A 79 -41.40 -11.20 26.90
N ASP A 80 -42.58 -10.66 26.67
CA ASP A 80 -43.56 -10.36 27.73
C ASP A 80 -44.25 -11.65 28.22
N ILE A 81 -44.51 -12.61 27.34
CA ILE A 81 -45.00 -13.91 27.71
C ILE A 81 -43.96 -14.65 28.55
N ILE A 82 -42.71 -14.71 28.08
CA ILE A 82 -41.64 -15.37 28.82
C ILE A 82 -41.43 -14.74 30.20
N ARG A 83 -41.51 -13.41 30.31
CA ARG A 83 -41.36 -12.69 31.58
C ARG A 83 -42.52 -12.94 32.52
N PHE A 84 -43.76 -13.13 32.01
CA PHE A 84 -44.96 -13.38 32.78
C PHE A 84 -45.03 -14.82 33.33
N VAL A 85 -44.67 -15.84 32.51
CA VAL A 85 -44.89 -17.28 32.82
C VAL A 85 -44.33 -17.70 34.21
N PRO A 86 -43.17 -17.25 34.69
CA PRO A 86 -42.68 -17.56 36.03
C PRO A 86 -43.64 -17.11 37.17
N THR A 87 -44.48 -16.13 36.91
CA THR A 87 -45.48 -15.61 37.89
C THR A 87 -46.87 -16.23 37.73
N SER A 88 -47.09 -17.02 36.65
CA SER A 88 -48.37 -17.59 36.30
C SER A 88 -48.87 -18.60 37.35
N SER A 89 -50.18 -18.71 37.45
CA SER A 89 -50.87 -19.73 38.28
C SER A 89 -50.99 -21.07 37.58
N THR A 90 -50.90 -21.12 36.25
CA THR A 90 -51.11 -22.32 35.42
C THR A 90 -49.84 -22.84 34.73
N MET A 91 -48.85 -22.01 34.53
CA MET A 91 -47.65 -22.28 33.77
C MET A 91 -46.38 -22.29 34.68
N THR A 92 -45.34 -23.01 34.28
CA THR A 92 -44.09 -23.10 35.02
C THR A 92 -42.92 -22.47 34.28
N GLN A 93 -42.85 -22.73 32.97
CA GLN A 93 -41.75 -22.30 32.12
C GLN A 93 -42.24 -22.06 30.70
N ALA A 94 -41.60 -21.11 29.99
CA ALA A 94 -41.80 -20.86 28.57
C ALA A 94 -40.49 -20.67 27.87
N GLN A 95 -40.43 -21.05 26.60
CA GLN A 95 -39.32 -20.82 25.71
C GLN A 95 -39.79 -20.47 24.30
N ILE A 96 -38.92 -19.77 23.58
CA ILE A 96 -39.07 -19.42 22.17
C ILE A 96 -39.02 -20.73 21.34
N ASN A 97 -39.93 -20.88 20.38
CA ASN A 97 -39.78 -21.92 19.35
C ASN A 97 -38.83 -21.43 18.28
N ARG A 98 -37.75 -22.19 18.01
CA ARG A 98 -36.71 -21.87 17.05
C ARG A 98 -36.71 -22.86 15.90
N GLN A 99 -36.42 -22.38 14.72
CA GLN A 99 -36.08 -23.22 13.58
C GLN A 99 -34.78 -23.97 13.90
N MET A 100 -34.77 -25.27 13.77
CA MET A 100 -33.55 -26.09 13.83
C MET A 100 -33.13 -26.44 12.42
N GLN A 101 -31.82 -26.37 12.16
CA GLN A 101 -31.20 -26.83 10.92
C GLN A 101 -30.36 -28.08 11.22
N GLU A 102 -30.31 -29.02 10.29
CA GLU A 102 -29.34 -30.09 10.36
C GLU A 102 -27.93 -29.49 10.16
N ARG A 103 -26.95 -29.93 10.95
CA ARG A 103 -25.55 -29.49 10.80
C ARG A 103 -25.00 -30.00 9.48
N LEU A 104 -24.34 -29.09 8.72
CA LEU A 104 -23.73 -29.46 7.46
C LEU A 104 -22.44 -30.23 7.74
N THR A 105 -22.38 -31.47 7.32
CA THR A 105 -21.18 -32.31 7.41
C THR A 105 -20.73 -32.68 6.01
N PRO A 106 -19.48 -32.38 5.60
CA PRO A 106 -18.98 -32.71 4.27
C PRO A 106 -18.94 -34.24 4.07
N ASN A 107 -19.21 -34.67 2.83
CA ASN A 107 -19.23 -36.09 2.48
C ASN A 107 -17.84 -36.66 2.11
N ASP A 108 -16.80 -35.90 2.35
CA ASP A 108 -15.41 -36.23 2.00
C ASP A 108 -14.90 -37.37 2.85
N PRO A 109 -14.37 -38.48 2.24
CA PRO A 109 -14.11 -39.72 2.94
C PRO A 109 -13.09 -39.62 4.09
N SER A 110 -12.20 -38.62 4.06
CA SER A 110 -11.16 -38.44 5.08
C SER A 110 -11.45 -37.28 6.04
N TYR A 111 -12.60 -36.63 5.95
CA TYR A 111 -13.00 -35.53 6.86
C TYR A 111 -12.84 -35.92 8.33
N GLY A 112 -13.25 -37.13 8.71
CA GLY A 112 -13.11 -37.60 10.09
C GLY A 112 -11.66 -37.75 10.61
N GLN A 113 -10.65 -37.50 9.79
CA GLN A 113 -9.23 -37.45 10.19
C GLN A 113 -8.74 -36.02 10.43
N GLN A 114 -9.55 -35.02 10.05
CA GLN A 114 -9.24 -33.59 10.16
C GLN A 114 -9.75 -33.02 11.48
N TRP A 115 -9.04 -33.34 12.59
CA TRP A 115 -9.42 -32.93 13.94
C TRP A 115 -9.65 -31.42 14.06
N PHE A 116 -8.98 -30.61 13.24
CA PHE A 116 -9.02 -29.16 13.30
C PHE A 116 -10.34 -28.54 12.79
N HIS A 117 -11.25 -29.33 12.23
CA HIS A 117 -12.60 -28.90 11.85
C HIS A 117 -13.65 -29.27 12.88
N ASN A 118 -13.48 -30.41 13.57
CA ASN A 118 -14.43 -30.93 14.55
C ASN A 118 -13.67 -31.83 15.55
N ASP A 119 -13.35 -31.29 16.73
CA ASP A 119 -12.77 -32.06 17.84
C ASP A 119 -13.75 -32.16 19.00
N PRO A 120 -14.05 -33.40 19.50
CA PRO A 120 -14.94 -33.60 20.65
C PRO A 120 -14.53 -32.84 21.93
N GLN A 121 -13.32 -32.35 22.05
CA GLN A 121 -12.81 -31.56 23.17
C GLN A 121 -12.82 -30.03 22.91
N ASP A 122 -13.35 -29.62 21.77
CA ASP A 122 -13.46 -28.20 21.41
C ASP A 122 -12.09 -27.49 21.23
N ASN A 123 -11.11 -28.24 20.69
CA ASN A 123 -9.76 -27.70 20.41
C ASN A 123 -9.55 -27.43 18.93
N ASP A 124 -10.62 -27.33 18.14
CA ASP A 124 -10.64 -27.04 16.71
C ASP A 124 -11.00 -25.57 16.41
N ILE A 125 -11.23 -25.25 15.16
CA ILE A 125 -11.53 -23.88 14.72
C ILE A 125 -13.03 -23.61 14.53
N ASP A 126 -13.92 -24.53 14.94
CA ASP A 126 -15.38 -24.43 14.76
C ASP A 126 -15.83 -24.21 13.30
N SER A 127 -15.07 -24.71 12.35
CA SER A 127 -15.44 -24.53 10.93
C SER A 127 -16.69 -25.34 10.56
N ASP A 128 -16.94 -26.47 11.21
CA ASP A 128 -18.16 -27.26 11.03
C ASP A 128 -19.43 -26.48 11.45
N LEU A 129 -19.32 -25.60 12.42
CA LEU A 129 -20.40 -24.70 12.82
C LEU A 129 -20.50 -23.49 11.86
N ALA A 130 -19.37 -22.97 11.37
CA ALA A 130 -19.36 -21.87 10.42
C ALA A 130 -19.97 -22.26 9.07
N TRP A 131 -19.79 -23.52 8.62
CA TRP A 131 -20.35 -24.01 7.36
C TRP A 131 -21.86 -24.09 7.34
N ASP A 132 -22.52 -24.17 8.51
CA ASP A 132 -23.99 -24.02 8.61
C ASP A 132 -24.45 -22.62 8.14
N VAL A 133 -23.55 -21.64 8.08
CA VAL A 133 -23.85 -20.29 7.62
C VAL A 133 -23.36 -20.07 6.19
N THR A 134 -22.12 -20.45 5.91
CA THR A 134 -21.50 -20.31 4.57
C THR A 134 -20.38 -21.32 4.38
N THR A 135 -20.27 -21.87 3.19
CA THR A 135 -19.17 -22.75 2.78
C THR A 135 -18.07 -22.01 2.01
N GLY A 136 -18.27 -20.72 1.71
CA GLY A 136 -17.29 -19.89 1.03
C GLY A 136 -17.64 -19.52 -0.41
N GLY A 137 -16.63 -19.21 -1.18
CA GLY A 137 -16.66 -19.00 -2.63
C GLY A 137 -16.99 -17.60 -3.09
N LEU A 138 -18.17 -17.08 -2.77
CA LEU A 138 -18.63 -15.77 -3.23
C LEU A 138 -18.95 -14.85 -2.06
N THR A 139 -18.70 -13.54 -2.25
CA THR A 139 -19.25 -12.52 -1.35
C THR A 139 -20.77 -12.42 -1.48
N ALA A 140 -21.43 -11.75 -0.55
CA ALA A 140 -22.86 -11.45 -0.66
C ALA A 140 -23.23 -10.57 -1.87
N LEU A 141 -22.26 -9.94 -2.52
CA LEU A 141 -22.42 -9.17 -3.76
C LEU A 141 -22.07 -9.97 -5.01
N GLY A 142 -21.55 -11.19 -4.87
CA GLY A 142 -21.24 -12.10 -5.95
C GLY A 142 -19.80 -12.06 -6.44
N ASP A 143 -18.89 -11.41 -5.70
CA ASP A 143 -17.46 -11.42 -6.04
C ASP A 143 -16.85 -12.79 -5.78
N GLU A 144 -16.07 -13.32 -6.71
CA GLU A 144 -15.31 -14.57 -6.52
C GLU A 144 -14.15 -14.34 -5.55
N ILE A 145 -14.20 -14.98 -4.39
CA ILE A 145 -13.19 -14.80 -3.33
C ILE A 145 -11.93 -15.58 -3.67
N VAL A 146 -10.78 -14.91 -3.64
CA VAL A 146 -9.49 -15.48 -4.00
C VAL A 146 -8.50 -15.38 -2.85
N VAL A 147 -7.78 -16.49 -2.56
CA VAL A 147 -6.60 -16.52 -1.69
C VAL A 147 -5.37 -16.82 -2.54
N CYS A 148 -4.33 -16.00 -2.43
CA CYS A 148 -3.08 -16.22 -3.14
C CYS A 148 -2.09 -17.02 -2.29
N VAL A 149 -1.66 -18.16 -2.80
CA VAL A 149 -0.62 -19.00 -2.20
C VAL A 149 0.72 -18.67 -2.87
N VAL A 150 1.63 -18.09 -2.09
CA VAL A 150 2.99 -17.78 -2.54
C VAL A 150 3.94 -18.87 -2.04
N GLU A 151 4.49 -19.69 -2.96
CA GLU A 151 5.31 -20.85 -2.63
C GLU A 151 6.61 -20.94 -3.45
N GLY A 152 7.65 -21.53 -2.85
CA GLY A 152 8.91 -21.75 -3.55
C GLY A 152 8.79 -22.76 -4.68
N GLY A 153 8.11 -23.87 -4.44
CA GLY A 153 8.02 -25.03 -5.33
C GLY A 153 6.71 -25.18 -6.12
N GLY A 154 5.79 -24.22 -6.01
CA GLY A 154 4.44 -24.33 -6.57
C GLY A 154 3.57 -25.37 -5.84
N ALA A 155 2.43 -25.72 -6.41
CA ALA A 155 1.49 -26.72 -5.90
C ALA A 155 0.90 -27.55 -7.04
N LYS A 156 0.36 -28.71 -6.71
CA LYS A 156 -0.37 -29.56 -7.67
C LYS A 156 -1.81 -29.05 -7.82
N TRP A 157 -2.01 -28.04 -8.65
CA TRP A 157 -3.30 -27.38 -8.87
C TRP A 157 -4.34 -28.35 -9.53
N ASP A 158 -3.89 -29.37 -10.30
CA ASP A 158 -4.75 -30.40 -10.89
C ASP A 158 -5.02 -31.57 -9.92
N HIS A 159 -4.78 -31.38 -8.60
CA HIS A 159 -5.17 -32.37 -7.59
C HIS A 159 -6.69 -32.48 -7.51
N PRO A 160 -7.26 -33.69 -7.41
CA PRO A 160 -8.72 -33.89 -7.39
C PRO A 160 -9.51 -33.07 -6.35
N ASP A 161 -8.88 -32.76 -5.21
CA ASP A 161 -9.45 -31.91 -4.15
C ASP A 161 -9.21 -30.40 -4.33
N ILE A 162 -8.44 -29.99 -5.34
CA ILE A 162 -8.04 -28.57 -5.51
C ILE A 162 -8.50 -28.02 -6.85
N ILE A 163 -8.60 -28.86 -7.87
CA ILE A 163 -8.81 -28.44 -9.26
C ILE A 163 -10.06 -27.59 -9.46
N GLU A 164 -11.15 -27.83 -8.74
CA GLU A 164 -12.36 -27.04 -8.82
C GLU A 164 -12.20 -25.66 -8.18
N ASN A 165 -11.26 -25.53 -7.26
CA ASN A 165 -10.92 -24.31 -6.55
C ASN A 165 -9.66 -23.62 -7.09
N HIS A 166 -9.03 -24.17 -8.13
CA HIS A 166 -7.94 -23.50 -8.81
C HIS A 166 -8.44 -22.21 -9.45
N TRP A 167 -7.75 -21.09 -9.18
CA TRP A 167 -8.05 -19.80 -9.80
C TRP A 167 -7.43 -19.72 -11.19
N THR A 168 -8.18 -19.23 -12.15
CA THR A 168 -7.69 -18.95 -13.50
C THR A 168 -8.00 -17.51 -13.90
N ASN A 169 -7.04 -16.85 -14.56
CA ASN A 169 -7.24 -15.52 -15.11
C ASN A 169 -8.12 -15.60 -16.36
N SER A 170 -9.42 -15.35 -16.22
CA SER A 170 -10.38 -15.41 -17.32
C SER A 170 -10.25 -14.25 -18.32
N ASN A 171 -9.42 -13.25 -18.04
CA ASN A 171 -9.17 -12.11 -18.91
C ASN A 171 -7.96 -12.36 -19.84
N GLU A 172 -7.22 -13.46 -19.67
CA GLU A 172 -6.12 -13.90 -20.51
C GLU A 172 -6.56 -14.95 -21.54
N ILE A 173 -5.96 -14.92 -22.71
CA ILE A 173 -6.13 -15.93 -23.77
C ILE A 173 -4.90 -16.79 -23.86
N ALA A 174 -4.98 -18.01 -23.36
CA ALA A 174 -3.86 -18.92 -23.21
C ALA A 174 -2.99 -19.08 -24.48
N GLY A 175 -1.68 -18.84 -24.33
CA GLY A 175 -0.68 -19.14 -25.35
C GLY A 175 -0.69 -18.22 -26.58
N ASN A 176 -1.30 -17.03 -26.49
CA ASN A 176 -1.30 -16.09 -27.62
C ASN A 176 -0.07 -15.15 -27.63
N GLY A 177 0.71 -15.11 -26.53
CA GLY A 177 1.89 -14.28 -26.35
C GLY A 177 1.58 -12.78 -26.15
N ILE A 178 0.37 -12.46 -25.71
CA ILE A 178 -0.11 -11.11 -25.44
C ILE A 178 -0.55 -11.04 -23.97
N ASP A 179 -0.30 -9.93 -23.33
CA ASP A 179 -0.87 -9.53 -22.05
C ASP A 179 -2.25 -8.91 -22.34
N ASP A 180 -3.31 -9.74 -22.32
CA ASP A 180 -4.64 -9.36 -22.78
C ASP A 180 -5.37 -8.45 -21.77
N ASP A 181 -5.09 -8.58 -20.46
CA ASP A 181 -5.71 -7.78 -19.40
C ASP A 181 -4.88 -6.55 -18.99
N GLY A 182 -3.64 -6.43 -19.51
CA GLY A 182 -2.76 -5.28 -19.27
C GLY A 182 -2.15 -5.25 -17.86
N ASN A 183 -2.09 -6.42 -17.19
CA ASN A 183 -1.54 -6.53 -15.85
C ASN A 183 0.00 -6.56 -15.81
N GLY A 184 0.67 -6.70 -16.98
CA GLY A 184 2.12 -6.77 -17.15
C GLY A 184 2.68 -8.19 -17.04
N TYR A 185 1.82 -9.21 -17.10
CA TYR A 185 2.17 -10.63 -17.15
C TYR A 185 1.54 -11.24 -18.40
N VAL A 186 2.35 -11.86 -19.26
CA VAL A 186 1.88 -12.40 -20.55
C VAL A 186 1.42 -13.83 -20.36
N ASP A 187 0.22 -14.17 -20.83
CA ASP A 187 -0.37 -15.51 -20.77
C ASP A 187 -0.43 -16.07 -19.31
N ASP A 188 -0.75 -15.26 -18.30
CA ASP A 188 -0.78 -15.66 -16.89
C ASP A 188 -2.12 -16.32 -16.48
N VAL A 189 -2.53 -17.33 -17.25
CA VAL A 189 -3.85 -18.00 -17.08
C VAL A 189 -3.95 -18.76 -15.77
N ASP A 190 -2.94 -19.53 -15.39
CA ASP A 190 -2.97 -20.41 -14.22
C ASP A 190 -2.27 -19.83 -12.98
N GLY A 191 -1.94 -18.54 -12.99
CA GLY A 191 -1.13 -17.86 -12.00
C GLY A 191 0.26 -17.50 -12.54
N TRP A 192 1.28 -17.35 -11.68
CA TRP A 192 2.58 -16.85 -12.14
C TRP A 192 3.79 -17.53 -11.51
N ASN A 193 4.80 -17.82 -12.32
CA ASN A 193 6.09 -18.34 -11.88
C ASN A 193 7.18 -17.29 -12.09
N ILE A 194 7.66 -16.70 -11.00
CA ILE A 194 8.67 -15.65 -10.99
C ILE A 194 9.99 -16.10 -11.63
N SER A 195 10.37 -17.37 -11.45
CA SER A 195 11.69 -17.86 -11.87
C SER A 195 11.83 -18.07 -13.38
N ASN A 196 10.73 -18.30 -14.10
CA ASN A 196 10.71 -18.48 -15.55
C ASN A 196 9.85 -17.45 -16.28
N THR A 197 9.18 -16.55 -15.55
CA THR A 197 8.30 -15.48 -16.07
C THR A 197 7.20 -16.00 -17.00
N THR A 198 6.53 -17.07 -16.60
CA THR A 198 5.41 -17.70 -17.30
C THR A 198 4.39 -18.23 -16.29
N ASP A 199 3.23 -18.69 -16.76
CA ASP A 199 2.22 -19.43 -15.99
C ASP A 199 2.56 -20.93 -15.77
N ASN A 200 3.72 -21.40 -16.22
CA ASN A 200 4.12 -22.80 -16.05
C ASN A 200 4.56 -23.06 -14.61
N LEU A 201 3.62 -23.55 -13.80
CA LEU A 201 3.81 -23.85 -12.39
C LEU A 201 4.31 -25.29 -12.18
N SER A 202 5.24 -25.45 -11.26
CA SER A 202 5.72 -26.77 -10.84
C SER A 202 4.81 -27.37 -9.78
N THR A 203 4.81 -28.70 -9.66
CA THR A 203 4.03 -29.43 -8.65
C THR A 203 4.83 -29.63 -7.37
N GLY A 204 4.65 -28.79 -6.36
CA GLY A 204 5.29 -28.90 -5.05
C GLY A 204 4.37 -29.57 -4.02
N ASN A 205 4.90 -30.58 -3.28
CA ASN A 205 4.09 -31.26 -2.26
C ASN A 205 3.68 -30.33 -1.11
N HIS A 206 4.57 -29.44 -0.68
CA HIS A 206 4.33 -28.47 0.39
C HIS A 206 3.23 -27.48 0.00
N GLY A 207 3.32 -26.86 -1.18
CA GLY A 207 2.29 -25.94 -1.66
C GLY A 207 0.94 -26.62 -1.90
N THR A 208 0.92 -27.92 -2.27
CA THR A 208 -0.31 -28.71 -2.35
C THR A 208 -0.97 -28.86 -0.99
N GLN A 209 -0.19 -29.18 0.06
CA GLN A 209 -0.67 -29.27 1.43
C GLN A 209 -1.19 -27.91 1.94
N VAL A 210 -0.47 -26.81 1.68
CA VAL A 210 -0.88 -25.44 2.01
C VAL A 210 -2.20 -25.09 1.31
N SER A 211 -2.30 -25.33 0.01
CA SER A 211 -3.52 -25.07 -0.78
C SER A 211 -4.70 -25.89 -0.28
N SER A 212 -4.47 -27.16 0.10
CA SER A 212 -5.54 -28.04 0.59
C SER A 212 -6.07 -27.64 1.96
N MET A 213 -5.24 -27.02 2.84
CA MET A 213 -5.70 -26.47 4.11
C MET A 213 -6.63 -25.28 3.88
N ILE A 214 -6.30 -24.37 2.96
CA ILE A 214 -7.10 -23.20 2.63
C ILE A 214 -8.45 -23.63 2.06
N GLY A 215 -8.40 -24.45 0.99
CA GLY A 215 -9.58 -24.69 0.15
C GLY A 215 -9.49 -25.98 -0.64
N ALA A 216 -9.25 -27.14 0.00
CA ALA A 216 -9.69 -28.39 -0.60
C ALA A 216 -11.21 -28.34 -0.77
N LYS A 217 -11.71 -28.75 -1.95
CA LYS A 217 -13.13 -28.68 -2.27
C LYS A 217 -13.96 -29.57 -1.34
N GLY A 218 -14.77 -28.95 -0.50
CA GLY A 218 -15.65 -29.69 0.42
C GLY A 218 -16.87 -30.25 -0.29
N ASP A 219 -17.44 -31.31 0.30
CA ASP A 219 -18.68 -32.01 -0.14
C ASP A 219 -18.62 -32.53 -1.58
N ASN A 220 -17.42 -32.87 -2.08
CA ASN A 220 -17.21 -33.39 -3.42
C ASN A 220 -17.09 -34.92 -3.46
N GLY A 221 -17.12 -35.61 -2.29
CA GLY A 221 -16.95 -37.05 -2.15
C GLY A 221 -15.51 -37.54 -2.38
N VAL A 222 -14.54 -36.67 -2.37
CA VAL A 222 -13.11 -36.95 -2.60
C VAL A 222 -12.32 -36.50 -1.38
N GLY A 223 -11.37 -37.24 -0.93
CA GLY A 223 -10.32 -36.95 0.04
C GLY A 223 -10.72 -36.18 1.30
N ILE A 224 -10.45 -34.90 1.35
CA ILE A 224 -10.57 -34.00 2.52
C ILE A 224 -11.33 -32.72 2.17
N THR A 225 -11.63 -31.90 3.19
CA THR A 225 -12.17 -30.56 2.99
C THR A 225 -11.20 -29.49 3.50
N GLY A 226 -11.15 -28.32 2.87
CA GLY A 226 -10.44 -27.14 3.34
C GLY A 226 -11.29 -26.31 4.31
N VAL A 227 -10.69 -25.28 4.90
CA VAL A 227 -11.42 -24.34 5.77
C VAL A 227 -12.53 -23.62 4.99
N ASN A 228 -12.28 -23.30 3.74
CA ASN A 228 -13.24 -22.69 2.83
C ASN A 228 -13.45 -23.61 1.61
N TRP A 229 -14.66 -24.14 1.42
CA TRP A 229 -14.92 -25.20 0.43
C TRP A 229 -14.88 -24.75 -1.01
N ASP A 230 -15.14 -23.45 -1.25
CA ASP A 230 -15.40 -22.91 -2.59
C ASP A 230 -14.46 -21.74 -2.97
N VAL A 231 -13.49 -21.39 -2.09
CA VAL A 231 -12.54 -20.32 -2.35
C VAL A 231 -11.66 -20.64 -3.56
N LYS A 232 -11.35 -19.64 -4.37
CA LYS A 232 -10.36 -19.78 -5.44
C LYS A 232 -8.95 -19.60 -4.94
N ILE A 233 -8.07 -20.49 -5.37
CA ILE A 233 -6.66 -20.52 -4.97
C ILE A 233 -5.79 -20.05 -6.15
N MET A 234 -5.30 -18.84 -6.05
CA MET A 234 -4.33 -18.26 -6.96
C MET A 234 -2.92 -18.72 -6.57
N GLN A 235 -2.14 -19.22 -7.52
CA GLN A 235 -0.82 -19.76 -7.24
C GLN A 235 0.27 -18.84 -7.78
N VAL A 236 1.24 -18.49 -6.93
CA VAL A 236 2.45 -17.77 -7.32
C VAL A 236 3.67 -18.54 -6.86
N GLN A 237 4.48 -18.98 -7.83
CA GLN A 237 5.71 -19.73 -7.58
C GLN A 237 6.93 -18.83 -7.63
N MET A 238 7.70 -18.78 -6.52
CA MET A 238 8.94 -18.00 -6.46
C MET A 238 10.15 -18.68 -7.10
N GLY A 239 10.17 -20.02 -7.13
CA GLY A 239 11.38 -20.80 -7.45
C GLY A 239 12.36 -20.76 -6.28
N SER A 240 13.45 -19.99 -6.38
CA SER A 240 14.33 -19.81 -5.23
C SER A 240 13.71 -18.83 -4.21
N VAL A 241 13.68 -19.23 -2.95
CA VAL A 241 13.16 -18.39 -1.84
C VAL A 241 14.23 -17.33 -1.51
N SER A 242 13.99 -16.10 -1.94
CA SER A 242 14.84 -14.93 -1.68
C SER A 242 13.95 -13.68 -1.53
N GLU A 243 14.44 -12.65 -0.86
CA GLU A 243 13.69 -11.40 -0.65
C GLU A 243 13.27 -10.75 -1.98
N ALA A 244 14.16 -10.74 -2.98
CA ALA A 244 13.84 -10.20 -4.31
C ALA A 244 12.69 -10.95 -4.98
N ASN A 245 12.71 -12.30 -4.91
CA ASN A 245 11.64 -13.12 -5.47
C ASN A 245 10.35 -13.02 -4.64
N ALA A 246 10.45 -12.85 -3.33
CA ALA A 246 9.29 -12.60 -2.46
C ALA A 246 8.58 -11.30 -2.85
N ILE A 247 9.31 -10.18 -2.98
CA ILE A 247 8.77 -8.90 -3.42
C ILE A 247 8.12 -9.03 -4.81
N ALA A 248 8.80 -9.69 -5.75
CA ALA A 248 8.27 -9.92 -7.09
C ALA A 248 7.00 -10.80 -7.08
N ALA A 249 6.97 -11.81 -6.20
CA ALA A 249 5.81 -12.71 -6.06
C ALA A 249 4.58 -11.99 -5.48
N TYR A 250 4.76 -11.20 -4.44
CA TYR A 250 3.66 -10.41 -3.87
C TYR A 250 3.14 -9.30 -4.80
N ASN A 251 3.96 -8.85 -5.75
CA ASN A 251 3.51 -7.88 -6.75
C ASN A 251 2.40 -8.42 -7.67
N TYR A 252 2.33 -9.75 -7.86
CA TYR A 252 1.29 -10.37 -8.69
C TYR A 252 -0.12 -10.22 -8.06
N PRO A 253 -0.41 -10.76 -6.86
CA PRO A 253 -1.73 -10.59 -6.23
C PRO A 253 -2.05 -9.11 -5.92
N LEU A 254 -1.04 -8.28 -5.64
CA LEU A 254 -1.21 -6.84 -5.47
C LEU A 254 -1.76 -6.18 -6.75
N LYS A 255 -1.19 -6.49 -7.92
CA LYS A 255 -1.68 -6.00 -9.19
C LYS A 255 -3.08 -6.51 -9.52
N MET A 256 -3.34 -7.81 -9.31
CA MET A 256 -4.64 -8.42 -9.59
C MET A 256 -5.73 -7.77 -8.73
N ARG A 257 -5.48 -7.57 -7.43
CA ARG A 257 -6.45 -6.89 -6.57
C ARG A 257 -6.61 -5.40 -6.91
N LYS A 258 -5.51 -4.72 -7.25
CA LYS A 258 -5.56 -3.32 -7.70
C LYS A 258 -6.41 -3.17 -8.96
N LEU A 259 -6.23 -4.03 -9.96
CA LEU A 259 -7.03 -4.04 -11.18
C LEU A 259 -8.51 -4.28 -10.88
N TYR A 260 -8.80 -5.25 -10.01
CA TYR A 260 -10.16 -5.54 -9.55
C TYR A 260 -10.82 -4.29 -8.96
N ASN A 261 -10.16 -3.62 -8.02
CA ASN A 261 -10.68 -2.42 -7.39
C ASN A 261 -10.88 -1.27 -8.40
N GLN A 262 -9.95 -1.08 -9.34
CA GLN A 262 -10.02 -0.02 -10.35
C GLN A 262 -11.07 -0.26 -11.44
N SER A 263 -11.33 -1.52 -11.78
CA SER A 263 -12.28 -1.92 -12.81
C SER A 263 -13.68 -2.21 -12.28
N ASN A 264 -13.91 -2.09 -10.96
CA ASN A 264 -15.12 -2.55 -10.27
C ASN A 264 -15.43 -4.03 -10.61
N GLY A 265 -14.42 -4.88 -10.53
CA GLY A 265 -14.54 -6.31 -10.75
C GLY A 265 -14.52 -6.79 -12.21
N ALA A 266 -14.34 -5.88 -13.19
CA ALA A 266 -14.33 -6.26 -14.61
C ALA A 266 -13.04 -6.98 -15.04
N THR A 267 -11.91 -6.69 -14.38
CA THR A 267 -10.60 -7.33 -14.62
C THR A 267 -9.88 -7.51 -13.29
N GLY A 268 -8.88 -8.38 -13.26
CA GLY A 268 -8.14 -8.71 -12.05
C GLY A 268 -8.87 -9.75 -11.18
N ALA A 269 -8.58 -9.79 -9.87
CA ALA A 269 -9.14 -10.77 -8.95
C ALA A 269 -9.43 -10.17 -7.56
N PHE A 270 -10.53 -10.59 -6.93
CA PHE A 270 -10.89 -10.21 -5.56
C PHE A 270 -10.03 -11.00 -4.56
N VAL A 271 -8.71 -10.77 -4.60
CA VAL A 271 -7.77 -11.38 -3.66
C VAL A 271 -8.00 -10.77 -2.27
N VAL A 272 -8.37 -11.59 -1.30
CA VAL A 272 -8.65 -11.15 0.09
C VAL A 272 -7.53 -11.48 1.06
N ALA A 273 -6.75 -12.51 0.75
CA ALA A 273 -5.61 -12.91 1.55
C ALA A 273 -4.47 -13.46 0.69
N THR A 274 -3.24 -13.31 1.20
CA THR A 274 -2.07 -14.07 0.74
C THR A 274 -1.61 -15.00 1.85
N ASN A 275 -0.98 -16.13 1.49
CA ASN A 275 -0.33 -17.02 2.44
C ASN A 275 1.13 -17.23 2.09
N SER A 276 2.02 -17.08 3.07
CA SER A 276 3.44 -17.41 3.01
C SER A 276 3.81 -18.41 4.11
N SER A 277 4.13 -19.61 3.66
CA SER A 277 4.57 -20.70 4.53
C SER A 277 6.09 -20.89 4.47
N TRP A 278 6.83 -19.79 4.47
CA TRP A 278 8.29 -19.68 4.38
C TRP A 278 8.73 -18.35 5.01
N GLY A 279 10.03 -18.24 5.33
CA GLY A 279 10.54 -17.03 5.98
C GLY A 279 12.05 -17.05 6.20
N ILE A 280 12.53 -16.10 7.00
CA ILE A 280 13.93 -16.00 7.46
C ILE A 280 13.95 -16.02 8.97
N ASP A 281 14.35 -17.17 9.55
CA ASP A 281 14.51 -17.32 11.00
C ASP A 281 15.49 -16.26 11.52
N ASN A 282 15.14 -15.62 12.64
CA ASN A 282 15.88 -14.53 13.29
C ASN A 282 16.01 -13.26 12.41
N GLY A 283 15.25 -13.15 11.33
CA GLY A 283 15.23 -11.98 10.45
C GLY A 283 14.69 -10.74 11.18
N GLN A 284 15.31 -9.58 10.91
CA GLN A 284 14.90 -8.31 11.51
C GLN A 284 14.23 -7.41 10.47
N PRO A 285 13.08 -6.78 10.76
CA PRO A 285 12.40 -5.88 9.83
C PRO A 285 13.29 -4.75 9.30
N SER A 286 14.19 -4.24 10.13
CA SER A 286 15.13 -3.19 9.75
C SER A 286 16.11 -3.60 8.66
N SER A 287 16.31 -4.91 8.45
CA SER A 287 17.15 -5.42 7.34
C SER A 287 16.36 -5.64 6.04
N ALA A 288 15.02 -5.66 6.09
CA ALA A 288 14.14 -5.94 4.96
C ALA A 288 13.01 -4.90 4.81
N PRO A 289 13.28 -3.57 4.85
CA PRO A 289 12.24 -2.56 4.88
C PRO A 289 11.34 -2.56 3.64
N LEU A 290 11.89 -2.86 2.47
CA LEU A 290 11.11 -2.91 1.22
C LEU A 290 10.19 -4.13 1.15
N TRP A 291 10.64 -5.27 1.68
CA TRP A 291 9.79 -6.45 1.78
C TRP A 291 8.64 -6.21 2.77
N CYS A 292 8.93 -5.70 3.96
CA CYS A 292 7.87 -5.39 4.94
C CYS A 292 6.85 -4.36 4.41
N ALA A 293 7.28 -3.36 3.63
CA ALA A 293 6.38 -2.38 3.01
C ALA A 293 5.42 -2.98 1.95
N MET A 294 5.69 -4.18 1.44
CA MET A 294 4.75 -4.88 0.54
C MET A 294 3.44 -5.21 1.24
N TYR A 295 3.46 -5.53 2.53
CA TYR A 295 2.27 -5.87 3.30
C TYR A 295 1.36 -4.66 3.52
N ASP A 296 1.93 -3.47 3.76
CA ASP A 296 1.16 -2.22 3.78
C ASP A 296 0.54 -1.92 2.41
N SER A 297 1.29 -2.18 1.33
CA SER A 297 0.78 -2.00 -0.03
C SER A 297 -0.36 -2.97 -0.35
N LEU A 298 -0.26 -4.24 0.05
CA LEU A 298 -1.33 -5.23 -0.08
C LEU A 298 -2.55 -4.82 0.73
N GLY A 299 -2.36 -4.41 1.98
CA GLY A 299 -3.41 -3.95 2.87
C GLY A 299 -4.15 -2.72 2.35
N TYR A 300 -3.44 -1.75 1.78
CA TYR A 300 -4.05 -0.57 1.15
C TYR A 300 -5.07 -0.96 0.05
N TYR A 301 -4.81 -2.05 -0.68
CA TYR A 301 -5.76 -2.57 -1.67
C TYR A 301 -6.74 -3.61 -1.12
N GLY A 302 -6.70 -3.92 0.19
CA GLY A 302 -7.67 -4.79 0.85
C GLY A 302 -7.27 -6.25 0.96
N VAL A 303 -5.97 -6.55 1.00
CA VAL A 303 -5.44 -7.92 1.10
C VAL A 303 -4.71 -8.10 2.43
N LEU A 304 -5.14 -9.05 3.25
CA LEU A 304 -4.41 -9.50 4.44
C LEU A 304 -3.33 -10.51 4.05
N SER A 305 -2.22 -10.54 4.78
CA SER A 305 -1.11 -11.46 4.49
C SER A 305 -0.85 -12.38 5.68
N CYS A 306 -1.17 -13.67 5.54
CA CYS A 306 -0.89 -14.67 6.55
C CYS A 306 0.56 -15.15 6.46
N GLY A 307 1.34 -14.90 7.49
CA GLY A 307 2.72 -15.35 7.64
C GLY A 307 2.87 -16.46 8.68
N SER A 308 3.49 -17.57 8.29
CA SER A 308 3.82 -18.65 9.21
C SER A 308 5.14 -18.34 9.92
N THR A 309 5.17 -18.39 11.27
CA THR A 309 6.40 -18.16 12.04
C THR A 309 7.37 -19.34 11.96
N ALA A 310 8.56 -19.17 12.51
CA ALA A 310 9.62 -20.19 12.55
C ALA A 310 9.16 -21.53 13.16
N ASN A 311 9.67 -22.64 12.58
CA ASN A 311 9.40 -24.01 13.09
C ASN A 311 10.38 -24.40 14.22
N ASN A 312 10.66 -23.48 15.11
CA ASN A 312 11.47 -23.72 16.32
C ASN A 312 10.90 -22.93 17.51
N ASN A 313 11.10 -23.44 18.71
CA ASN A 313 10.56 -22.86 19.93
C ASN A 313 11.39 -21.64 20.39
N VAL A 314 11.24 -20.52 19.71
CA VAL A 314 11.93 -19.26 20.00
C VAL A 314 10.96 -18.10 20.24
N ASN A 315 11.36 -17.16 21.09
CA ASN A 315 10.63 -15.92 21.26
C ASN A 315 11.02 -14.94 20.12
N VAL A 316 10.15 -14.78 19.13
CA VAL A 316 10.41 -13.95 17.95
C VAL A 316 10.39 -12.45 18.26
N ASP A 317 9.78 -12.02 19.36
CA ASP A 317 9.89 -10.63 19.85
C ASP A 317 11.33 -10.28 20.24
N VAL A 318 12.15 -11.28 20.55
CA VAL A 318 13.55 -11.13 20.95
C VAL A 318 14.52 -11.38 19.80
N VAL A 319 14.29 -12.49 19.06
CA VAL A 319 15.26 -12.93 18.04
C VAL A 319 14.91 -12.43 16.63
N GLY A 320 13.67 -12.02 16.40
CA GLY A 320 13.13 -11.69 15.07
C GLY A 320 12.68 -12.93 14.29
N ASP A 321 11.91 -12.68 13.26
CA ASP A 321 11.44 -13.67 12.27
C ASP A 321 10.80 -12.92 11.09
N LEU A 322 11.17 -13.20 9.88
CA LEU A 322 10.54 -12.59 8.72
C LEU A 322 9.74 -13.64 7.93
N PRO A 323 8.51 -13.33 7.52
CA PRO A 323 7.86 -12.01 7.52
C PRO A 323 7.10 -11.64 8.80
N THR A 324 6.93 -12.54 9.77
CA THR A 324 6.02 -12.37 10.91
C THR A 324 6.34 -11.17 11.83
N ALA A 325 7.59 -10.74 11.89
CA ALA A 325 7.97 -9.54 12.64
C ALA A 325 7.85 -8.22 11.81
N CYS A 326 7.39 -8.24 10.55
CA CYS A 326 7.16 -7.01 9.79
C CYS A 326 6.07 -6.16 10.46
N PRO A 327 6.31 -4.86 10.72
CA PRO A 327 5.40 -4.03 11.51
C PRO A 327 4.22 -3.50 10.68
N SER A 328 3.55 -4.36 9.92
CA SER A 328 2.38 -4.01 9.10
C SER A 328 1.12 -4.49 9.81
N GLU A 329 0.11 -3.64 9.89
CA GLU A 329 -1.22 -4.00 10.39
C GLU A 329 -1.93 -5.05 9.51
N PHE A 330 -1.44 -5.30 8.31
CA PHE A 330 -2.01 -6.26 7.35
C PHE A 330 -1.24 -7.57 7.28
N MET A 331 -0.19 -7.71 8.08
CA MET A 331 0.47 -8.98 8.36
C MET A 331 -0.30 -9.68 9.49
N VAL A 332 -0.77 -10.88 9.26
CA VAL A 332 -1.36 -11.77 10.27
C VAL A 332 -0.33 -12.86 10.55
N ALA A 333 0.37 -12.72 11.63
CA ALA A 333 1.46 -13.61 12.05
C ALA A 333 0.91 -14.80 12.84
N VAL A 334 1.15 -16.02 12.36
CA VAL A 334 0.50 -17.23 12.86
C VAL A 334 1.48 -18.24 13.44
N THR A 335 1.20 -18.73 14.65
CA THR A 335 1.89 -19.87 15.27
C THR A 335 1.04 -21.15 15.24
N ALA A 336 1.67 -22.32 15.46
CA ALA A 336 1.02 -23.62 15.33
C ALA A 336 0.66 -24.23 16.69
N THR A 337 -0.57 -24.77 16.81
CA THR A 337 -1.03 -25.62 17.93
C THR A 337 -1.32 -27.05 17.47
N ASN A 338 -1.40 -27.96 18.46
CA ASN A 338 -1.90 -29.32 18.29
C ASN A 338 -3.34 -29.47 18.79
N SER A 339 -3.90 -30.69 18.70
CA SER A 339 -5.25 -31.05 19.15
C SER A 339 -5.46 -31.00 20.69
N SER A 340 -4.56 -30.38 21.44
CA SER A 340 -4.68 -30.11 22.87
C SER A 340 -4.43 -28.62 23.16
N ASP A 341 -4.52 -27.79 22.18
CA ASP A 341 -4.24 -26.33 22.26
C ASP A 341 -2.87 -25.98 22.84
N VAL A 342 -1.87 -26.79 22.52
CA VAL A 342 -0.50 -26.59 22.97
C VAL A 342 0.40 -26.29 21.80
N ARG A 343 1.16 -25.20 21.89
CA ARG A 343 2.27 -24.91 21.02
C ARG A 343 3.50 -25.73 21.47
N THR A 344 4.03 -26.59 20.65
CA THR A 344 5.12 -27.52 21.00
C THR A 344 6.47 -27.17 20.40
N PHE A 345 6.50 -26.65 19.16
CA PHE A 345 7.75 -26.49 18.40
C PHE A 345 7.88 -25.13 17.70
N SER A 346 6.81 -24.35 17.59
CA SER A 346 6.78 -23.13 16.75
C SER A 346 7.25 -21.89 17.48
N GLY A 347 7.55 -20.81 16.74
CA GLY A 347 7.87 -19.49 17.27
C GLY A 347 6.70 -18.87 18.05
N TYR A 348 7.00 -17.97 18.97
CA TYR A 348 6.02 -17.27 19.82
C TYR A 348 6.46 -15.85 20.13
N GLY A 349 5.53 -15.01 20.56
CA GLY A 349 5.79 -13.64 21.00
C GLY A 349 4.50 -12.82 21.00
N VAL A 350 4.25 -12.07 22.06
CA VAL A 350 3.02 -11.28 22.23
C VAL A 350 3.02 -9.96 21.48
N VAL A 351 4.13 -9.62 20.80
CA VAL A 351 4.26 -8.41 19.98
C VAL A 351 4.22 -8.74 18.49
N ASN A 352 4.86 -9.84 18.08
CA ASN A 352 5.05 -10.16 16.66
C ASN A 352 4.30 -11.43 16.20
N ILE A 353 3.59 -12.12 17.09
CA ILE A 353 2.71 -13.23 16.70
C ILE A 353 1.30 -12.90 17.15
N ASP A 354 0.39 -12.82 16.19
CA ASP A 354 -0.96 -12.34 16.45
C ASP A 354 -1.88 -13.44 16.98
N ILE A 355 -1.86 -14.60 16.34
CA ILE A 355 -2.85 -15.65 16.55
C ILE A 355 -2.24 -17.04 16.45
N ALA A 356 -2.83 -18.01 17.12
CA ALA A 356 -2.50 -19.42 16.95
C ALA A 356 -3.56 -20.12 16.07
N ALA A 357 -3.14 -21.17 15.36
CA ALA A 357 -4.03 -22.02 14.60
C ALA A 357 -3.51 -23.47 14.54
N PRO A 358 -4.35 -24.48 14.22
CA PRO A 358 -3.94 -25.86 14.03
C PRO A 358 -2.83 -26.02 13.01
N GLY A 359 -1.70 -26.60 13.41
CA GLY A 359 -0.55 -26.81 12.55
C GLY A 359 0.28 -28.04 12.88
N GLU A 360 -0.04 -28.77 13.96
CA GLU A 360 0.65 -30.00 14.33
C GLU A 360 -0.26 -31.22 14.15
N ASN A 361 0.24 -32.21 13.44
CA ASN A 361 -0.47 -33.46 13.15
C ASN A 361 -1.82 -33.23 12.41
N VAL A 362 -1.83 -32.29 11.45
CA VAL A 362 -2.98 -31.98 10.61
C VAL A 362 -3.01 -32.89 9.38
N TYR A 363 -4.21 -33.40 9.01
CA TYR A 363 -4.37 -34.33 7.90
C TYR A 363 -4.72 -33.59 6.60
N LEU A 364 -3.80 -33.59 5.62
CA LEU A 364 -3.85 -32.78 4.40
C LEU A 364 -3.60 -33.59 3.13
N ALA A 365 -3.93 -32.98 1.97
CA ALA A 365 -3.63 -33.53 0.66
C ALA A 365 -2.21 -33.20 0.24
N GLY A 366 -1.39 -34.19 -0.03
CA GLY A 366 -0.13 -34.07 -0.74
C GLY A 366 -0.30 -34.35 -2.25
N ASN A 367 0.77 -34.24 -3.04
CA ASN A 367 0.68 -34.39 -4.50
C ASN A 367 0.01 -35.69 -4.98
N ASN A 368 0.16 -36.80 -4.27
CA ASN A 368 -0.35 -38.09 -4.70
C ASN A 368 -0.99 -38.89 -3.55
N ASN A 369 -1.12 -38.33 -2.38
CA ASN A 369 -1.58 -39.00 -1.17
C ASN A 369 -2.17 -38.01 -0.17
N TYR A 370 -2.85 -38.54 0.83
CA TYR A 370 -3.29 -37.79 2.00
C TYR A 370 -2.54 -38.29 3.22
N GLY A 371 -2.31 -37.42 4.20
CA GLY A 371 -1.61 -37.82 5.40
C GLY A 371 -1.40 -36.71 6.42
N ASN A 372 -1.01 -37.11 7.62
CA ASN A 372 -0.65 -36.18 8.68
C ASN A 372 0.69 -35.51 8.40
N THR A 373 0.71 -34.21 8.71
CA THR A 373 1.90 -33.36 8.60
C THR A 373 1.93 -32.36 9.77
N SER A 374 3.08 -31.73 10.02
CA SER A 374 3.23 -30.71 11.05
C SER A 374 4.12 -29.57 10.56
N GLY A 375 3.78 -28.35 10.94
CA GLY A 375 4.51 -27.12 10.63
C GLY A 375 3.61 -25.89 10.81
N THR A 376 4.22 -24.77 11.15
CA THR A 376 3.56 -23.46 11.09
C THR A 376 3.04 -23.17 9.68
N SER A 377 3.70 -23.76 8.68
CA SER A 377 3.28 -23.76 7.27
C SER A 377 1.83 -24.17 7.04
N PHE A 378 1.18 -24.85 8.00
CA PHE A 378 -0.21 -25.29 7.90
C PHE A 378 -1.15 -24.47 8.79
N ALA A 379 -0.62 -23.80 9.81
CA ALA A 379 -1.36 -22.86 10.64
C ALA A 379 -1.67 -21.54 9.91
N GLY A 380 -0.70 -20.97 9.19
CA GLY A 380 -0.90 -19.78 8.35
C GLY A 380 -2.05 -19.93 7.35
N PRO A 381 -2.05 -20.97 6.49
CA PRO A 381 -3.12 -21.19 5.53
C PRO A 381 -4.49 -21.51 6.19
N CYS A 382 -4.50 -22.09 7.39
CA CYS A 382 -5.74 -22.25 8.16
C CYS A 382 -6.40 -20.90 8.44
N VAL A 383 -5.62 -19.89 8.86
CA VAL A 383 -6.11 -18.53 9.08
C VAL A 383 -6.51 -17.86 7.76
N ALA A 384 -5.74 -18.05 6.68
CA ALA A 384 -6.07 -17.48 5.36
C ALA A 384 -7.41 -18.02 4.82
N GLY A 385 -7.70 -19.32 5.03
CA GLY A 385 -8.99 -19.93 4.72
C GLY A 385 -10.13 -19.33 5.56
N GLY A 386 -9.89 -19.08 6.84
CA GLY A 386 -10.84 -18.42 7.75
C GLY A 386 -11.15 -16.97 7.33
N ILE A 387 -10.13 -16.19 6.99
CA ILE A 387 -10.30 -14.84 6.45
C ILE A 387 -11.18 -14.86 5.20
N ALA A 388 -10.91 -15.76 4.26
CA ALA A 388 -11.68 -15.90 3.03
C ALA A 388 -13.13 -16.35 3.30
N LEU A 389 -13.34 -17.18 4.34
CA LEU A 389 -14.69 -17.63 4.71
C LEU A 389 -15.52 -16.46 5.28
N LEU A 390 -14.92 -15.54 6.05
CA LEU A 390 -15.62 -14.37 6.55
C LEU A 390 -16.12 -13.45 5.42
N TYR A 391 -15.37 -13.29 4.33
CA TYR A 391 -15.84 -12.53 3.17
C TYR A 391 -17.04 -13.13 2.46
N SER A 392 -17.30 -14.43 2.64
CA SER A 392 -18.49 -15.11 2.11
C SER A 392 -19.71 -15.05 3.03
N ALA A 393 -19.60 -14.36 4.16
CA ALA A 393 -20.75 -14.14 5.05
C ALA A 393 -21.94 -13.58 4.26
N PRO A 394 -23.19 -14.03 4.54
CA PRO A 394 -24.40 -13.47 3.94
C PRO A 394 -24.67 -12.04 4.47
N CYS A 395 -23.72 -11.14 4.27
CA CYS A 395 -23.62 -9.79 4.78
C CYS A 395 -23.14 -8.85 3.68
N ALA A 396 -24.07 -8.20 2.99
CA ALA A 396 -23.73 -7.28 1.90
C ALA A 396 -22.88 -6.07 2.35
N SER A 397 -22.95 -5.68 3.62
CA SER A 397 -22.22 -4.53 4.12
C SER A 397 -20.71 -4.74 4.13
N ILE A 398 -20.21 -5.92 4.55
CA ILE A 398 -18.75 -6.15 4.52
C ILE A 398 -18.20 -6.16 3.07
N ALA A 399 -18.95 -6.76 2.14
CA ALA A 399 -18.59 -6.75 0.74
C ALA A 399 -18.62 -5.32 0.15
N SER A 400 -19.65 -4.53 0.48
CA SER A 400 -19.76 -3.13 0.06
C SER A 400 -18.62 -2.26 0.60
N ILE A 401 -18.21 -2.45 1.85
CA ILE A 401 -17.06 -1.75 2.44
C ILE A 401 -15.78 -2.17 1.74
N ALA A 402 -15.58 -3.46 1.48
CA ALA A 402 -14.40 -3.97 0.78
C ALA A 402 -14.27 -3.43 -0.66
N HIS A 403 -15.38 -2.99 -1.29
CA HIS A 403 -15.37 -2.27 -2.57
C HIS A 403 -15.10 -0.77 -2.39
N ALA A 404 -15.76 -0.12 -1.45
CA ALA A 404 -15.70 1.34 -1.27
C ALA A 404 -14.40 1.78 -0.58
N ASP A 405 -13.96 1.03 0.42
CA ASP A 405 -12.72 1.22 1.18
C ASP A 405 -12.07 -0.15 1.42
N PRO A 406 -11.30 -0.65 0.46
CA PRO A 406 -10.68 -1.97 0.55
C PRO A 406 -9.81 -2.16 1.79
N GLN A 407 -9.09 -1.11 2.19
CA GLN A 407 -8.22 -1.12 3.37
C GLN A 407 -9.04 -1.35 4.65
N LEU A 408 -10.11 -0.58 4.82
CA LEU A 408 -11.01 -0.73 5.95
C LEU A 408 -11.66 -2.12 5.97
N GLY A 409 -12.10 -2.63 4.82
CA GLY A 409 -12.66 -3.98 4.71
C GLY A 409 -11.70 -5.07 5.22
N ALA A 410 -10.41 -4.96 4.87
CA ALA A 410 -9.38 -5.87 5.38
C ALA A 410 -9.16 -5.72 6.90
N GLN A 411 -9.09 -4.48 7.41
CA GLN A 411 -8.96 -4.22 8.85
C GLN A 411 -10.15 -4.80 9.65
N MET A 412 -11.38 -4.60 9.18
CA MET A 412 -12.57 -5.15 9.83
C MET A 412 -12.53 -6.68 9.88
N VAL A 413 -12.20 -7.35 8.78
CA VAL A 413 -12.11 -8.81 8.76
C VAL A 413 -11.00 -9.30 9.68
N ARG A 414 -9.84 -8.64 9.71
CA ARG A 414 -8.76 -8.93 10.68
C ARG A 414 -9.28 -8.82 12.12
N ASP A 415 -9.99 -7.75 12.43
CA ASP A 415 -10.49 -7.48 13.77
C ASP A 415 -11.54 -8.50 14.20
N TYR A 416 -12.40 -9.01 13.28
CA TYR A 416 -13.29 -10.11 13.57
C TYR A 416 -12.53 -11.42 13.87
N ILE A 417 -11.46 -11.71 13.10
CA ILE A 417 -10.59 -12.88 13.35
C ILE A 417 -9.93 -12.78 14.73
N TYR A 418 -9.39 -11.60 15.10
CA TYR A 418 -8.68 -11.42 16.37
C TYR A 418 -9.61 -11.39 17.59
N ASN A 419 -10.79 -10.79 17.45
CA ASN A 419 -11.78 -10.72 18.53
C ASN A 419 -12.63 -12.00 18.66
N GLY A 420 -12.63 -12.84 17.62
CA GLY A 420 -13.37 -14.10 17.59
C GLY A 420 -12.59 -15.31 18.09
N VAL A 421 -11.34 -15.15 18.54
CA VAL A 421 -10.51 -16.28 19.00
C VAL A 421 -11.08 -16.99 20.22
N ASP A 422 -10.83 -18.28 20.33
CA ASP A 422 -10.94 -19.00 21.59
C ASP A 422 -9.75 -18.67 22.47
N LEU A 423 -10.03 -18.07 23.63
CA LEU A 423 -8.99 -17.75 24.60
C LEU A 423 -8.45 -19.03 25.24
N VAL A 424 -7.16 -19.28 25.02
CA VAL A 424 -6.49 -20.50 25.50
C VAL A 424 -5.45 -20.11 26.55
N SER A 425 -5.57 -20.67 27.76
CA SER A 425 -4.66 -20.31 28.87
C SER A 425 -3.19 -20.53 28.56
N ASN A 426 -2.86 -21.52 27.72
CA ASN A 426 -1.49 -21.82 27.30
C ASN A 426 -0.93 -20.81 26.28
N LEU A 427 -1.78 -20.01 25.66
CA LEU A 427 -1.42 -19.04 24.61
C LEU A 427 -1.40 -17.60 25.12
N SER A 428 -1.88 -17.34 26.35
CA SER A 428 -2.07 -15.99 26.91
C SER A 428 -0.80 -15.13 26.93
N ASP A 429 0.37 -15.76 27.07
CA ASP A 429 1.68 -15.11 27.08
C ASP A 429 2.54 -15.50 25.86
N GLU A 430 1.93 -16.10 24.84
CA GLU A 430 2.62 -16.63 23.66
C GLU A 430 2.20 -15.96 22.35
N VAL A 431 0.96 -15.41 22.25
CA VAL A 431 0.46 -14.68 21.09
C VAL A 431 -0.31 -13.42 21.52
N ALA A 432 -0.38 -12.41 20.67
CA ALA A 432 -1.00 -11.12 20.99
C ALA A 432 -2.49 -11.24 21.36
N THR A 433 -3.26 -12.08 20.64
CA THR A 433 -4.69 -12.33 20.93
C THR A 433 -4.89 -13.22 22.18
N GLY A 434 -3.86 -13.94 22.61
CA GLY A 434 -3.97 -14.95 23.68
C GLY A 434 -4.80 -16.17 23.31
N GLY A 435 -5.08 -16.39 22.01
CA GLY A 435 -6.06 -17.41 21.60
C GLY A 435 -5.73 -18.13 20.28
N ARG A 436 -6.55 -19.14 20.02
CA ARG A 436 -6.60 -19.92 18.78
C ARG A 436 -7.73 -19.40 17.88
N LEU A 437 -7.52 -19.45 16.56
CA LEU A 437 -8.55 -19.17 15.56
C LEU A 437 -9.87 -19.93 15.87
N ASN A 438 -10.97 -19.20 15.88
CA ASN A 438 -12.31 -19.75 15.85
C ASN A 438 -13.12 -19.04 14.75
N VAL A 439 -13.37 -19.73 13.66
CA VAL A 439 -13.99 -19.16 12.46
C VAL A 439 -15.48 -18.86 12.69
N ASN A 440 -16.18 -19.73 13.45
CA ASN A 440 -17.60 -19.55 13.77
C ASN A 440 -17.85 -18.35 14.69
N SER A 441 -17.00 -18.17 15.72
CA SER A 441 -17.08 -17.01 16.61
C SER A 441 -16.80 -15.71 15.83
N SER A 442 -15.77 -15.71 14.97
CA SER A 442 -15.42 -14.58 14.10
C SER A 442 -16.57 -14.22 13.15
N LEU A 443 -17.17 -15.24 12.51
CA LEU A 443 -18.34 -15.06 11.62
C LEU A 443 -19.57 -14.56 12.39
N THR A 444 -19.78 -15.05 13.60
CA THR A 444 -20.87 -14.60 14.47
C THR A 444 -20.75 -13.13 14.85
N LEU A 445 -19.54 -12.66 15.16
CA LEU A 445 -19.29 -11.24 15.43
C LEU A 445 -19.65 -10.39 14.21
N LEU A 446 -19.18 -10.77 13.02
CA LEU A 446 -19.49 -10.09 11.77
C LEU A 446 -21.01 -10.05 11.51
N LEU A 447 -21.71 -11.19 11.66
CA LEU A 447 -23.14 -11.28 11.41
C LEU A 447 -23.99 -10.51 12.43
N ASN A 448 -23.53 -10.37 13.67
CA ASN A 448 -24.19 -9.53 14.67
C ASN A 448 -24.22 -8.06 14.25
N GLU A 449 -23.16 -7.55 13.68
CA GLU A 449 -23.12 -6.19 13.12
C GLU A 449 -24.03 -6.07 11.89
N CYS A 450 -24.09 -7.09 11.03
CA CYS A 450 -25.03 -7.16 9.92
C CYS A 450 -26.50 -7.18 10.34
N SER A 451 -26.82 -7.85 11.45
CA SER A 451 -28.21 -8.07 11.88
C SER A 451 -28.87 -6.85 12.55
N VAL A 452 -28.12 -5.85 12.93
CA VAL A 452 -28.62 -4.60 13.56
C VAL A 452 -29.23 -3.63 12.52
N GLY A 453 -29.73 -4.14 11.42
CA GLY A 453 -30.50 -3.39 10.42
C GLY A 453 -29.67 -2.60 9.42
N GLY A 454 -28.42 -2.95 9.22
CA GLY A 454 -27.56 -2.33 8.21
C GLY A 454 -27.19 -0.88 8.50
N CYS A 455 -27.39 -0.37 9.72
CA CYS A 455 -27.01 0.99 10.12
C CYS A 455 -25.56 0.99 10.60
N ILE A 456 -24.63 0.75 9.66
CA ILE A 456 -23.20 0.70 9.94
C ILE A 456 -22.66 2.10 10.14
N ALA A 457 -21.69 2.24 11.05
CA ALA A 457 -20.99 3.49 11.28
C ALA A 457 -20.32 4.00 9.99
N PRO A 458 -20.28 5.31 9.75
CA PRO A 458 -19.52 5.89 8.64
C PRO A 458 -18.05 5.52 8.71
N PHE A 459 -17.41 5.42 7.54
CA PHE A 459 -16.02 5.00 7.36
C PHE A 459 -15.26 5.99 6.46
N SER A 460 -13.98 5.76 6.19
CA SER A 460 -13.12 6.66 5.41
C SER A 460 -13.19 8.11 5.94
N LEU A 461 -13.02 8.25 7.25
CA LEU A 461 -13.04 9.56 7.88
C LEU A 461 -11.85 10.40 7.42
N SER A 462 -12.05 11.68 7.19
CA SER A 462 -11.03 12.63 6.76
C SER A 462 -11.23 14.02 7.36
N ALA A 463 -10.15 14.77 7.50
CA ALA A 463 -10.19 16.18 7.90
C ALA A 463 -9.34 16.98 6.91
N THR A 464 -9.97 17.96 6.23
CA THR A 464 -9.31 18.80 5.24
C THR A 464 -9.35 20.25 5.70
N GLN A 465 -8.19 20.87 5.80
CA GLN A 465 -8.07 22.28 6.17
C GLN A 465 -8.36 23.21 4.99
N THR A 466 -9.04 24.31 5.26
CA THR A 466 -9.06 25.46 4.34
C THR A 466 -7.75 26.22 4.48
N PRO A 467 -6.91 26.31 3.43
CA PRO A 467 -5.56 26.87 3.52
C PRO A 467 -5.52 28.27 4.18
N GLY A 468 -4.61 28.45 5.13
CA GLY A 468 -4.43 29.72 5.85
C GLY A 468 -5.50 30.05 6.89
N THR A 469 -6.30 29.11 7.30
CA THR A 469 -7.36 29.27 8.32
C THR A 469 -7.33 28.16 9.35
N THR A 470 -8.10 28.30 10.43
CA THR A 470 -8.40 27.23 11.40
C THR A 470 -9.76 26.57 11.13
N THR A 471 -10.19 26.54 9.88
CA THR A 471 -11.43 25.92 9.41
C THR A 471 -11.13 24.57 8.80
N TYR A 472 -11.83 23.54 9.26
CA TYR A 472 -11.66 22.15 8.82
C TYR A 472 -12.97 21.58 8.33
N THR A 473 -12.95 20.96 7.15
CA THR A 473 -14.06 20.15 6.65
C THR A 473 -13.77 18.70 6.99
N LEU A 474 -14.58 18.13 7.87
CA LEU A 474 -14.59 16.71 8.21
C LEU A 474 -15.43 15.99 7.17
N GLY A 475 -14.91 14.90 6.60
CA GLY A 475 -15.56 14.09 5.58
C GLY A 475 -15.63 12.63 5.99
N TRP A 476 -16.61 11.89 5.45
CA TRP A 476 -16.77 10.46 5.65
C TRP A 476 -17.53 9.82 4.49
N ALA A 477 -17.41 8.49 4.36
CA ALA A 477 -18.24 7.69 3.47
C ALA A 477 -19.33 6.97 4.30
N ALA A 478 -20.42 6.58 3.65
CA ALA A 478 -21.50 5.82 4.25
C ALA A 478 -22.14 4.90 3.22
N LEU A 479 -22.77 3.82 3.69
CA LEU A 479 -23.50 2.89 2.83
C LEU A 479 -24.85 3.42 2.38
N ASP A 480 -25.36 2.85 1.29
CA ASP A 480 -26.71 3.11 0.80
C ASP A 480 -27.77 2.75 1.87
N GLY A 481 -28.78 3.61 1.98
CA GLY A 481 -29.82 3.47 3.03
C GLY A 481 -29.58 4.35 4.26
N THR A 482 -28.42 5.02 4.38
CA THR A 482 -28.18 6.03 5.42
C THR A 482 -28.96 7.30 5.09
N THR A 483 -29.78 7.76 6.02
CA THR A 483 -30.66 8.96 5.86
C THR A 483 -30.08 10.22 6.52
N GLY A 484 -29.07 10.07 7.39
CA GLY A 484 -28.40 11.18 8.06
C GLY A 484 -27.28 10.72 8.98
N PHE A 485 -26.66 11.67 9.69
CA PHE A 485 -25.50 11.41 10.54
C PHE A 485 -25.56 12.23 11.83
N ASN A 486 -24.92 11.69 12.88
CA ASN A 486 -24.51 12.48 14.04
C ASN A 486 -22.97 12.51 14.06
N LEU A 487 -22.41 13.66 14.37
CA LEU A 487 -20.97 13.89 14.52
C LEU A 487 -20.68 14.23 15.97
N GLN A 488 -19.64 13.65 16.54
CA GLN A 488 -19.07 14.13 17.80
C GLN A 488 -17.58 14.41 17.62
N TYR A 489 -17.10 15.50 18.27
CA TYR A 489 -15.69 15.87 18.23
C TYR A 489 -15.25 16.48 19.55
N ARG A 490 -13.94 16.40 19.83
CA ARG A 490 -13.32 17.02 21.02
C ARG A 490 -11.81 17.18 20.82
N PRO A 491 -11.12 18.03 21.62
CA PRO A 491 -9.67 17.94 21.77
C PRO A 491 -9.28 16.54 22.25
N LEU A 492 -8.23 15.97 21.71
CA LEU A 492 -7.79 14.61 22.02
C LEU A 492 -7.60 14.42 23.52
N GLY A 493 -8.24 13.39 24.07
CA GLY A 493 -8.20 13.09 25.50
C GLY A 493 -9.06 13.98 26.41
N ALA A 494 -9.83 14.93 25.88
CA ALA A 494 -10.80 15.69 26.67
C ALA A 494 -11.96 14.79 27.13
N ALA A 495 -12.56 15.11 28.29
CA ALA A 495 -13.62 14.28 28.87
C ALA A 495 -14.96 14.38 28.10
N ASP A 496 -15.30 15.57 27.61
CA ASP A 496 -16.62 15.84 27.05
C ASP A 496 -16.58 15.95 25.52
N TRP A 497 -17.54 15.31 24.86
CA TRP A 497 -17.77 15.42 23.43
C TRP A 497 -18.71 16.58 23.08
N THR A 498 -18.39 17.31 22.04
CA THR A 498 -19.33 18.22 21.38
C THR A 498 -20.06 17.44 20.30
N ILE A 499 -21.39 17.32 20.39
CA ILE A 499 -22.23 16.53 19.48
C ILE A 499 -23.01 17.46 18.56
N ILE A 500 -23.04 17.10 17.27
CA ILE A 500 -23.83 17.76 16.22
C ILE A 500 -24.74 16.69 15.62
N GLU A 501 -26.03 16.89 15.70
CA GLU A 501 -27.03 15.89 15.30
C GLU A 501 -27.70 16.23 13.96
N ASN A 502 -28.21 15.20 13.27
CA ASN A 502 -29.05 15.33 12.08
C ASN A 502 -28.33 15.99 10.87
N ILE A 503 -27.07 15.67 10.63
CA ILE A 503 -26.34 16.06 9.43
C ILE A 503 -26.87 15.25 8.25
N THR A 504 -27.14 15.89 7.10
CA THR A 504 -27.67 15.23 5.91
C THR A 504 -26.64 15.02 4.80
N LEU A 505 -25.44 15.58 4.98
CA LEU A 505 -24.32 15.47 4.04
C LEU A 505 -23.24 14.57 4.64
N THR A 506 -22.43 13.97 3.80
CA THR A 506 -21.26 13.17 4.20
C THR A 506 -20.04 14.03 4.56
N ASN A 507 -20.27 15.26 4.97
CA ASN A 507 -19.24 16.17 5.47
C ASN A 507 -19.85 17.23 6.39
N PHE A 508 -18.98 17.83 7.22
CA PHE A 508 -19.34 18.95 8.10
C PHE A 508 -18.14 19.88 8.29
N THR A 509 -18.38 21.20 8.24
CA THR A 509 -17.30 22.18 8.41
C THR A 509 -17.28 22.73 9.82
N LEU A 510 -16.13 22.61 10.51
CA LEU A 510 -15.83 23.22 11.80
C LEU A 510 -15.04 24.50 11.58
N GLU A 511 -15.52 25.61 12.09
CA GLU A 511 -14.88 26.92 11.98
C GLU A 511 -14.23 27.33 13.30
N ASN A 512 -13.18 28.17 13.21
CA ASN A 512 -12.52 28.78 14.38
C ASN A 512 -11.99 27.77 15.41
N MET A 513 -11.43 26.67 14.95
CA MET A 513 -10.83 25.68 15.83
C MET A 513 -9.58 26.23 16.52
N SER A 514 -9.28 25.72 17.72
CA SER A 514 -8.04 26.09 18.42
C SER A 514 -6.82 25.69 17.60
N SER A 515 -5.87 26.62 17.43
CA SER A 515 -4.63 26.35 16.71
C SER A 515 -3.76 25.30 17.43
N CYS A 516 -2.98 24.54 16.67
CA CYS A 516 -2.02 23.56 17.17
C CYS A 516 -2.60 22.63 18.24
N THR A 517 -3.79 22.15 18.01
CA THR A 517 -4.50 21.28 18.95
C THR A 517 -4.85 19.99 18.23
N GLU A 518 -4.53 18.86 18.82
CA GLU A 518 -5.02 17.57 18.35
C GLU A 518 -6.49 17.43 18.69
N PHE A 519 -7.29 17.08 17.72
CA PHE A 519 -8.70 16.78 17.85
C PHE A 519 -8.97 15.36 17.43
N GLU A 520 -10.00 14.78 18.00
CA GLU A 520 -10.57 13.53 17.53
C GLU A 520 -12.05 13.72 17.22
N PHE A 521 -12.54 13.01 16.20
CA PHE A 521 -13.97 12.98 15.90
C PHE A 521 -14.43 11.57 15.53
N GLN A 522 -15.74 11.35 15.71
CA GLN A 522 -16.46 10.14 15.36
C GLN A 522 -17.78 10.51 14.71
N VAL A 523 -18.30 9.63 13.87
CA VAL A 523 -19.59 9.83 13.19
C VAL A 523 -20.44 8.58 13.36
N SER A 524 -21.75 8.73 13.60
CA SER A 524 -22.72 7.64 13.58
C SER A 524 -23.73 7.83 12.44
N SER A 525 -24.14 6.74 11.80
CA SER A 525 -25.19 6.74 10.77
C SER A 525 -26.58 6.83 11.39
N ILE A 526 -27.51 7.46 10.69
CA ILE A 526 -28.94 7.41 10.96
C ILE A 526 -29.59 6.69 9.77
N CYS A 527 -30.24 5.55 10.03
CA CYS A 527 -30.92 4.75 9.02
C CYS A 527 -32.40 4.64 9.41
N ASP A 528 -33.25 5.40 8.72
CA ASP A 528 -34.67 5.60 9.06
C ASP A 528 -34.86 6.07 10.52
N THR A 529 -35.19 5.14 11.44
CA THR A 529 -35.42 5.39 12.86
C THR A 529 -34.32 4.85 13.77
N THR A 530 -33.32 4.16 13.20
CA THR A 530 -32.22 3.53 13.94
C THR A 530 -30.99 4.42 13.87
N ILE A 531 -30.32 4.62 15.00
CA ILE A 531 -29.01 5.28 15.08
C ILE A 531 -27.98 4.17 15.25
N GLY A 532 -27.02 4.09 14.34
CA GLY A 532 -25.89 3.15 14.38
C GLY A 532 -24.86 3.53 15.44
N ASP A 533 -23.90 2.65 15.65
CA ASP A 533 -22.78 2.92 16.54
C ASP A 533 -21.88 4.05 16.01
N TRP A 534 -21.06 4.62 16.89
CA TRP A 534 -20.03 5.58 16.50
C TRP A 534 -18.89 4.89 15.76
N SER A 535 -18.36 5.55 14.73
CA SER A 535 -17.15 5.09 14.04
C SER A 535 -15.96 5.01 14.99
N SER A 536 -14.87 4.37 14.55
CA SER A 536 -13.57 4.57 15.17
C SER A 536 -13.21 6.06 15.21
N SER A 537 -12.40 6.46 16.19
CA SER A 537 -11.97 7.85 16.35
C SER A 537 -10.95 8.21 15.28
N PHE A 538 -11.17 9.30 14.54
CA PHE A 538 -10.18 9.87 13.61
C PHE A 538 -9.50 11.05 14.29
N VAL A 539 -8.16 11.00 14.38
CA VAL A 539 -7.35 12.05 15.01
C VAL A 539 -6.72 12.94 13.95
N PHE A 540 -6.77 14.24 14.14
CA PHE A 540 -6.10 15.23 13.29
C PHE A 540 -5.57 16.38 14.13
N GLN A 541 -4.49 17.00 13.69
CA GLN A 541 -3.93 18.17 14.34
C GLN A 541 -4.30 19.43 13.55
N THR A 542 -4.75 20.47 14.28
CA THR A 542 -5.02 21.76 13.68
C THR A 542 -3.72 22.52 13.43
N ASP A 543 -3.70 23.29 12.35
CA ASP A 543 -2.56 24.11 11.95
C ASP A 543 -2.30 25.25 12.96
N GLY A 544 -1.19 25.97 12.76
CA GLY A 544 -0.77 27.04 13.66
C GLY A 544 0.12 26.59 14.81
N CYS A 545 0.76 25.40 14.67
CA CYS A 545 1.85 24.99 15.54
C CYS A 545 3.09 25.85 15.32
N CYS A 546 3.81 26.14 16.39
CA CYS A 546 5.11 26.75 16.31
C CYS A 546 6.15 25.70 15.90
N VAL A 547 6.31 25.50 14.60
CA VAL A 547 7.33 24.64 14.00
C VAL A 547 8.30 25.49 13.18
N ASN A 548 9.49 24.96 12.92
CA ASN A 548 10.41 25.60 11.99
C ASN A 548 10.06 25.19 10.54
N PRO A 549 10.28 26.10 9.54
CA PRO A 549 9.98 25.79 8.15
C PRO A 549 10.83 24.65 7.62
N SER A 550 10.28 23.85 6.70
CA SER A 550 10.96 22.70 6.09
C SER A 550 11.08 22.81 4.56
N ASN A 551 10.19 23.51 3.91
CA ASN A 551 10.11 23.61 2.44
C ASN A 551 10.79 24.88 1.97
N TYR A 552 12.10 24.79 1.64
CA TYR A 552 12.88 25.91 1.15
C TYR A 552 12.94 25.92 -0.38
N THR A 553 12.93 27.13 -0.94
CA THR A 553 13.18 27.36 -2.37
C THR A 553 14.16 28.50 -2.57
N SER A 554 14.97 28.41 -3.61
CA SER A 554 15.87 29.48 -4.03
C SER A 554 15.54 29.92 -5.45
N ALA A 555 15.68 31.22 -5.72
CA ALA A 555 15.48 31.83 -7.03
C ALA A 555 16.40 33.04 -7.22
N ASN A 556 16.54 33.53 -8.45
CA ASN A 556 17.31 34.73 -8.79
C ASN A 556 18.74 34.72 -8.22
N ILE A 557 19.38 33.55 -8.25
CA ILE A 557 20.75 33.39 -7.79
C ILE A 557 21.67 34.13 -8.77
N SER A 558 22.53 34.99 -8.24
CA SER A 558 23.54 35.75 -8.99
C SER A 558 24.89 35.68 -8.26
N PRO A 559 25.98 36.27 -8.79
CA PRO A 559 27.27 36.31 -8.08
C PRO A 559 27.24 36.97 -6.71
N VAL A 560 26.26 37.85 -6.46
CA VAL A 560 26.21 38.69 -5.26
C VAL A 560 24.86 38.72 -4.56
N SER A 561 23.89 37.92 -5.03
CA SER A 561 22.54 37.92 -4.46
C SER A 561 21.80 36.59 -4.67
N ALA A 562 20.81 36.31 -3.82
CA ALA A 562 19.87 35.18 -3.96
C ALA A 562 18.53 35.52 -3.31
N SER A 563 17.41 35.04 -3.88
CA SER A 563 16.10 35.11 -3.27
C SER A 563 15.77 33.75 -2.64
N ILE A 564 15.50 33.74 -1.35
CA ILE A 564 15.15 32.51 -0.62
C ILE A 564 13.74 32.64 -0.07
N ALA A 565 12.95 31.58 -0.20
CA ALA A 565 11.62 31.50 0.39
C ALA A 565 11.40 30.14 1.06
N TRP A 566 10.50 30.11 2.01
CA TRP A 566 10.08 28.91 2.74
C TRP A 566 8.58 28.92 3.02
N GLU A 567 8.03 27.82 3.52
CA GLU A 567 6.63 27.74 3.86
C GLU A 567 6.24 28.75 4.96
N ASN A 568 5.01 29.27 4.90
CA ASN A 568 4.51 30.19 5.90
C ASN A 568 4.03 29.42 7.13
N ILE A 569 4.58 29.69 8.29
CA ILE A 569 4.17 29.12 9.58
C ILE A 569 3.18 30.05 10.25
N LEU A 570 1.92 29.66 10.36
CA LEU A 570 0.81 30.51 10.89
C LEU A 570 1.07 31.04 12.31
N ALA A 571 1.76 30.28 13.14
CA ALA A 571 2.10 30.67 14.51
C ALA A 571 3.30 31.64 14.58
N ALA A 572 4.06 31.84 13.51
CA ALA A 572 5.25 32.65 13.54
C ALA A 572 4.92 34.14 13.43
N GLU A 573 5.39 34.94 14.37
CA GLU A 573 5.38 36.41 14.28
C GLU A 573 6.46 36.97 13.34
N GLY A 574 7.37 36.12 12.88
CA GLY A 574 8.51 36.37 12.01
C GLY A 574 9.50 35.23 12.11
N TYR A 575 10.69 35.42 11.53
CA TYR A 575 11.69 34.36 11.43
C TYR A 575 13.08 34.92 11.79
N SER A 576 13.92 34.05 12.34
CA SER A 576 15.35 34.30 12.55
C SER A 576 16.15 33.37 11.63
N LEU A 577 16.78 33.96 10.61
CA LEU A 577 17.60 33.22 9.63
C LEU A 577 19.05 33.28 10.03
N THR A 578 19.72 32.15 10.10
CA THR A 578 21.19 32.07 10.21
C THR A 578 21.76 31.71 8.85
N LEU A 579 22.60 32.57 8.29
CA LEU A 579 23.34 32.35 7.05
C LEU A 579 24.79 32.01 7.41
N THR A 580 25.29 30.88 6.93
CA THR A 580 26.65 30.38 7.19
C THR A 580 27.37 30.14 5.88
N TRP A 581 28.65 30.55 5.80
CA TRP A 581 29.55 30.32 4.66
C TRP A 581 31.00 30.08 5.13
N PRO A 582 31.91 29.63 4.29
CA PRO A 582 33.30 29.37 4.70
C PRO A 582 34.04 30.56 5.38
N GLY A 583 33.60 31.79 5.11
CA GLY A 583 34.15 33.01 5.72
C GLY A 583 33.50 33.45 7.03
N GLY A 584 32.39 32.81 7.47
CA GLY A 584 31.70 33.21 8.70
C GLY A 584 30.23 32.84 8.77
N GLN A 585 29.52 33.50 9.66
CA GLN A 585 28.07 33.40 9.79
C GLN A 585 27.45 34.74 10.16
N THR A 586 26.19 34.94 9.77
CA THR A 586 25.40 36.09 10.20
C THR A 586 23.97 35.64 10.55
N GLN A 587 23.29 36.40 11.38
CA GLN A 587 21.91 36.16 11.79
C GLN A 587 21.05 37.35 11.37
N LEU A 588 19.92 37.08 10.72
CA LEU A 588 19.02 38.10 10.18
C LEU A 588 17.61 37.86 10.74
N ALA A 589 16.95 38.93 11.16
CA ALA A 589 15.53 38.89 11.51
C ALA A 589 14.72 39.16 10.22
N VAL A 590 13.79 38.26 9.93
CA VAL A 590 13.00 38.26 8.69
C VAL A 590 11.52 38.32 9.06
N PRO A 591 10.76 39.37 8.68
CA PRO A 591 9.36 39.52 9.06
C PRO A 591 8.39 38.68 8.24
N SER A 592 8.84 38.10 7.13
CA SER A 592 8.04 37.32 6.18
C SER A 592 8.73 35.98 5.83
N ASN A 593 8.01 35.08 5.20
CA ASN A 593 8.54 33.78 4.79
C ASN A 593 9.45 33.81 3.55
N ASN A 594 10.07 34.95 3.27
CA ASN A 594 11.06 35.09 2.20
C ASN A 594 12.05 36.21 2.51
N ILE A 595 13.22 36.19 1.87
CA ILE A 595 14.26 37.19 1.96
C ILE A 595 15.03 37.29 0.65
N ASN A 596 15.41 38.47 0.27
CA ASN A 596 16.43 38.72 -0.77
C ASN A 596 17.76 38.99 -0.09
N LEU A 597 18.69 38.08 -0.25
CA LEU A 597 20.07 38.20 0.24
C LEU A 597 20.88 39.01 -0.79
N THR A 598 21.65 40.00 -0.33
CA THR A 598 22.54 40.82 -1.14
C THR A 598 23.93 40.82 -0.53
N ASP A 599 24.92 41.36 -1.29
CA ASP A 599 26.31 41.45 -0.85
C ASP A 599 26.91 40.07 -0.47
N LEU A 600 26.50 39.02 -1.20
CA LEU A 600 27.07 37.69 -1.12
C LEU A 600 28.43 37.64 -1.85
N ASP A 601 29.29 36.74 -1.41
CA ASP A 601 30.54 36.43 -2.13
C ASP A 601 30.20 35.56 -3.35
N SER A 602 30.87 35.81 -4.49
CA SER A 602 30.70 35.00 -5.69
C SER A 602 31.27 33.59 -5.48
N CYS A 603 30.73 32.60 -6.24
CA CYS A 603 31.14 31.20 -6.16
C CYS A 603 31.26 30.65 -4.74
N THR A 604 30.33 30.99 -3.91
CA THR A 604 30.34 30.61 -2.50
C THR A 604 29.09 29.83 -2.12
N THR A 605 29.28 28.69 -1.49
CA THR A 605 28.17 27.89 -0.95
C THR A 605 27.75 28.45 0.40
N TYR A 606 26.46 28.74 0.50
CA TYR A 606 25.81 29.24 1.70
C TYR A 606 24.87 28.17 2.27
N THR A 607 24.90 28.01 3.58
CA THR A 607 23.95 27.19 4.33
C THR A 607 23.04 28.11 5.13
N ILE A 608 21.73 27.92 5.01
CA ILE A 608 20.75 28.64 5.83
C ILE A 608 20.04 27.70 6.78
N SER A 609 19.69 28.21 7.95
CA SER A 609 18.72 27.62 8.85
C SER A 609 17.76 28.71 9.33
N VAL A 610 16.47 28.42 9.37
CA VAL A 610 15.41 29.37 9.72
C VAL A 610 14.67 28.89 10.94
N PHE A 611 14.61 29.75 11.95
CA PHE A 611 13.79 29.57 13.15
C PHE A 611 12.54 30.44 13.06
N SER A 612 11.38 29.87 13.33
CA SER A 612 10.15 30.61 13.53
C SER A 612 10.19 31.35 14.88
N THR A 613 9.87 32.65 14.89
CA THR A 613 9.76 33.42 16.15
C THR A 613 8.41 33.16 16.78
N CYS A 614 8.34 32.17 17.65
CA CYS A 614 7.16 31.78 18.40
C CYS A 614 7.56 31.47 19.87
N ALA A 615 6.60 31.25 20.74
CA ALA A 615 6.80 31.18 22.19
C ALA A 615 7.60 29.96 22.71
N ASN A 616 7.98 28.99 21.88
CA ASN A 616 8.75 27.81 22.30
C ASN A 616 9.68 27.25 21.21
N PRO A 617 11.00 27.54 21.22
CA PRO A 617 11.92 27.22 20.13
C PRO A 617 12.79 25.97 20.38
N GLU A 618 12.28 24.86 20.90
CA GLU A 618 13.13 23.67 21.20
C GLU A 618 13.39 22.73 20.03
N VAL A 619 12.94 23.04 18.82
CA VAL A 619 13.12 22.18 17.64
C VAL A 619 14.27 22.66 16.79
N THR A 620 15.24 21.78 16.52
CA THR A 620 16.35 22.09 15.59
C THR A 620 15.81 22.34 14.18
N PRO A 621 16.18 23.45 13.51
CA PRO A 621 15.72 23.74 12.16
C PRO A 621 16.37 22.82 11.15
N THR A 622 15.68 22.56 10.04
CA THR A 622 16.28 21.97 8.86
C THR A 622 17.23 22.98 8.22
N THR A 623 18.26 22.48 7.55
CA THR A 623 19.22 23.31 6.82
C THR A 623 18.98 23.21 5.32
N PHE A 624 19.19 24.30 4.60
CA PHE A 624 19.12 24.39 3.16
C PHE A 624 20.40 25.04 2.61
N THR A 625 20.92 24.53 1.49
CA THR A 625 22.13 25.03 0.87
C THR A 625 21.87 25.57 -0.53
N PHE A 626 22.56 26.65 -0.90
CA PHE A 626 22.60 27.18 -2.26
C PHE A 626 23.98 27.75 -2.52
N SER A 627 24.39 27.84 -3.79
CA SER A 627 25.67 28.44 -4.18
C SER A 627 25.44 29.65 -5.09
N THR A 628 26.15 30.72 -4.86
CA THR A 628 26.19 31.91 -5.76
C THR A 628 26.90 31.55 -7.05
N THR A 629 26.48 32.20 -8.15
CA THR A 629 27.13 32.10 -9.45
C THR A 629 28.40 33.00 -9.52
N GLY A 630 29.12 33.02 -10.64
CA GLY A 630 30.32 33.83 -10.79
C GLY A 630 31.59 33.13 -10.27
N CYS A 631 31.57 31.81 -10.23
CA CYS A 631 32.80 31.04 -10.14
C CYS A 631 33.69 31.42 -11.31
N GLY A 632 34.92 31.83 -11.07
CA GLY A 632 35.82 32.47 -12.01
C GLY A 632 35.99 31.74 -13.36
N SER A 633 36.81 32.30 -14.26
CA SER A 633 37.15 31.61 -15.50
C SER A 633 37.83 30.26 -15.16
N CYS A 634 37.74 29.26 -16.02
CA CYS A 634 38.38 27.94 -15.80
C CYS A 634 39.93 28.04 -15.56
N THR A 635 40.52 29.19 -15.74
CA THR A 635 41.90 29.52 -15.48
C THR A 635 42.19 30.02 -14.06
N ASP A 636 41.16 30.45 -13.32
CA ASP A 636 41.31 30.99 -11.95
C ASP A 636 41.31 29.90 -10.88
N ILE A 637 40.91 28.67 -11.26
CA ILE A 637 40.89 27.50 -10.38
C ILE A 637 42.14 26.66 -10.62
N ALA A 638 42.83 26.27 -9.56
CA ALA A 638 44.00 25.41 -9.64
C ALA A 638 43.58 23.94 -9.78
N TYR A 639 43.90 23.31 -10.89
CA TYR A 639 43.68 21.87 -11.09
C TYR A 639 44.98 21.11 -10.83
N CYS A 640 44.88 19.82 -10.54
CA CYS A 640 46.02 18.92 -10.37
C CYS A 640 46.86 18.85 -11.65
N GLU A 641 48.19 18.75 -11.51
CA GLU A 641 49.08 18.52 -12.63
C GLU A 641 48.84 17.13 -13.23
N ALA A 642 48.81 17.07 -14.55
CA ALA A 642 48.76 15.82 -15.33
C ALA A 642 49.64 15.96 -16.58
N ASN A 643 50.34 14.91 -16.97
CA ASN A 643 51.13 14.87 -18.18
C ASN A 643 51.36 13.47 -18.72
N GLY A 644 51.62 13.33 -20.01
CA GLY A 644 51.78 12.09 -20.74
C GLY A 644 53.21 11.56 -20.78
N GLY A 645 54.17 12.02 -20.05
CA GLY A 645 55.54 11.52 -19.97
C GLY A 645 56.35 11.62 -21.25
N SER A 646 55.93 11.07 -22.38
CA SER A 646 56.60 11.14 -23.69
C SER A 646 55.55 11.16 -24.83
N VAL A 647 55.78 12.07 -25.80
CA VAL A 647 54.99 12.18 -27.05
C VAL A 647 55.85 12.00 -28.31
N THR A 648 56.95 11.26 -28.20
CA THR A 648 57.92 11.12 -29.34
C THR A 648 57.31 10.33 -30.49
N ASP A 649 56.44 9.37 -30.15
CA ASP A 649 55.87 8.41 -31.09
C ASP A 649 54.37 8.56 -31.29
N GLU A 650 53.64 9.10 -30.27
CA GLU A 650 52.19 9.30 -30.26
C GLU A 650 51.79 10.57 -29.53
N TRP A 651 50.67 11.20 -29.95
CA TRP A 651 50.06 12.42 -29.37
C TRP A 651 48.55 12.46 -29.66
N ILE A 652 47.86 13.41 -29.08
CA ILE A 652 46.44 13.71 -29.41
C ILE A 652 46.43 14.55 -30.69
N GLU A 653 46.04 13.99 -31.84
CA GLU A 653 46.01 14.72 -33.12
C GLU A 653 44.77 15.60 -33.26
N ASN A 654 43.61 15.14 -32.74
CA ASN A 654 42.39 15.91 -32.82
C ASN A 654 41.43 15.61 -31.66
N VAL A 655 40.85 16.64 -31.11
CA VAL A 655 39.73 16.63 -30.16
C VAL A 655 38.53 17.33 -30.79
N THR A 656 37.43 16.61 -30.98
CA THR A 656 36.17 17.17 -31.47
C THR A 656 35.09 16.96 -30.44
N ILE A 657 34.32 18.01 -30.09
CA ILE A 657 33.21 18.00 -29.14
C ILE A 657 32.05 18.80 -29.71
N GLY A 658 30.96 18.14 -30.10
CA GLY A 658 29.83 18.79 -30.78
C GLY A 658 30.29 19.49 -32.08
N ASN A 659 30.25 20.82 -32.13
CA ASN A 659 30.64 21.63 -33.26
C ASN A 659 32.07 22.16 -33.14
N PHE A 660 32.76 21.99 -32.03
CA PHE A 660 34.12 22.38 -31.83
C PHE A 660 35.09 21.29 -32.32
N SER A 661 36.18 21.67 -32.92
CA SER A 661 37.26 20.77 -33.31
C SER A 661 38.62 21.48 -33.19
N ASN A 662 39.50 20.88 -32.45
CA ASN A 662 40.90 21.32 -32.33
C ASN A 662 41.82 20.26 -32.91
N THR A 663 42.66 20.62 -33.87
CA THR A 663 43.71 19.76 -34.41
C THR A 663 45.04 20.24 -33.89
N SER A 664 45.68 19.41 -33.07
CA SER A 664 46.95 19.68 -32.48
C SER A 664 48.06 18.94 -33.23
N SER A 665 49.12 19.65 -33.58
CA SER A 665 50.31 19.10 -34.24
C SER A 665 51.55 19.23 -33.37
N THR A 666 51.42 19.56 -32.10
CA THR A 666 52.48 19.82 -31.17
C THR A 666 52.79 18.61 -30.30
N ASN A 667 54.05 18.29 -30.18
CA ASN A 667 54.56 17.17 -29.42
C ASN A 667 54.85 17.59 -27.97
N ALA A 668 53.83 17.98 -27.22
CA ALA A 668 53.96 18.33 -25.81
C ALA A 668 53.30 17.27 -24.93
N ILE A 669 53.90 16.92 -23.80
CA ILE A 669 53.34 15.95 -22.84
C ILE A 669 52.08 16.48 -22.12
N TYR A 670 51.91 17.80 -22.13
CA TYR A 670 50.75 18.53 -21.66
C TYR A 670 50.60 19.80 -22.52
N THR A 671 49.37 20.03 -22.99
CA THR A 671 49.05 21.24 -23.76
C THR A 671 47.85 21.95 -23.15
N ASP A 672 48.05 23.23 -22.87
CA ASP A 672 47.00 24.12 -22.36
C ASP A 672 46.29 24.83 -23.52
N TYR A 673 45.04 24.45 -23.77
CA TYR A 673 44.15 25.08 -24.74
C TYR A 673 43.02 25.87 -24.09
N THR A 674 43.18 26.28 -22.84
CA THR A 674 42.14 27.03 -22.09
C THR A 674 41.77 28.38 -22.70
N ASP A 675 42.64 28.92 -23.57
CA ASP A 675 42.35 30.14 -24.34
C ASP A 675 41.42 29.93 -25.53
N LEU A 676 41.13 28.67 -25.93
CA LEU A 676 40.26 28.37 -27.05
C LEU A 676 38.78 28.40 -26.60
N ASN A 677 37.93 29.01 -27.44
CA ASN A 677 36.50 29.01 -27.22
C ASN A 677 35.89 27.69 -27.71
N VAL A 678 35.68 26.73 -26.82
CA VAL A 678 35.10 25.44 -27.13
C VAL A 678 33.57 25.54 -27.26
N GLY A 679 32.93 26.50 -26.58
CA GLY A 679 31.49 26.76 -26.67
C GLY A 679 30.75 26.52 -25.38
N THR A 680 29.43 26.69 -25.46
CA THR A 680 28.49 26.50 -24.34
C THR A 680 27.78 25.15 -24.44
N PHE A 681 27.72 24.43 -23.33
CA PHE A 681 27.14 23.11 -23.20
C PHE A 681 25.96 23.14 -22.23
N GLN A 682 24.79 22.78 -22.72
CA GLN A 682 23.55 22.87 -21.93
C GLN A 682 23.31 21.60 -21.11
N SER A 683 22.85 21.79 -19.90
CA SER A 683 22.43 20.71 -18.99
C SER A 683 21.36 19.78 -19.64
N GLY A 684 21.50 18.48 -19.45
CA GLY A 684 20.63 17.46 -20.03
C GLY A 684 20.83 17.20 -21.52
N GLN A 685 21.69 17.96 -22.23
CA GLN A 685 21.98 17.73 -23.64
C GLN A 685 23.14 16.75 -23.82
N THR A 686 23.08 15.99 -24.93
CA THR A 686 24.12 15.04 -25.34
C THR A 686 24.88 15.57 -26.53
N TYR A 687 26.19 15.55 -26.44
CA TYR A 687 27.14 16.02 -27.47
C TYR A 687 28.00 14.87 -27.96
N THR A 688 28.18 14.77 -29.29
CA THR A 688 29.06 13.78 -29.88
C THR A 688 30.53 14.20 -29.67
N ILE A 689 31.40 13.24 -29.43
CA ILE A 689 32.84 13.43 -29.34
C ILE A 689 33.60 12.54 -30.34
N SER A 690 34.77 13.02 -30.75
CA SER A 690 35.69 12.27 -31.58
C SER A 690 37.14 12.62 -31.17
N LEU A 691 37.91 11.62 -30.77
CA LEU A 691 39.28 11.75 -30.28
C LEU A 691 40.20 10.95 -31.20
N THR A 692 41.13 11.62 -31.83
CA THR A 692 42.02 11.00 -32.86
C THR A 692 43.45 10.98 -32.35
N PRO A 693 44.12 9.81 -32.31
CA PRO A 693 45.53 9.74 -32.00
C PRO A 693 46.36 10.03 -33.23
N GLY A 694 47.48 10.74 -33.05
CA GLY A 694 48.51 11.02 -34.04
C GLY A 694 49.74 10.13 -33.80
N TYR A 695 50.50 9.80 -34.87
CA TYR A 695 51.63 8.93 -34.77
C TYR A 695 52.80 9.43 -35.64
N SER A 696 54.04 9.32 -35.16
CA SER A 696 55.24 9.62 -35.94
C SER A 696 55.70 8.52 -36.94
N GLY A 697 55.08 7.33 -36.86
CA GLY A 697 55.47 6.17 -37.71
C GLY A 697 54.46 5.00 -37.58
N PHE A 698 54.60 4.16 -36.59
CA PHE A 698 53.71 3.02 -36.36
C PHE A 698 52.56 3.47 -35.49
N SER A 699 51.36 2.85 -35.67
CA SER A 699 50.22 3.09 -34.79
C SER A 699 50.35 2.25 -33.53
N TYR A 700 50.01 2.81 -32.40
CA TYR A 700 50.08 2.21 -31.08
C TYR A 700 48.67 2.05 -30.49
N ASN A 701 48.51 1.28 -29.40
CA ASN A 701 47.25 1.07 -28.74
C ASN A 701 47.02 2.15 -27.68
N GLU A 702 46.24 3.18 -28.03
CA GLU A 702 45.95 4.31 -27.18
C GLU A 702 44.62 4.15 -26.43
N TYR A 703 44.57 4.66 -25.22
CA TYR A 703 43.36 4.71 -24.43
C TYR A 703 42.99 6.17 -24.11
N PHE A 704 41.77 6.56 -24.41
CA PHE A 704 41.27 7.91 -24.17
C PHE A 704 40.33 7.95 -22.99
N LYS A 705 40.44 9.00 -22.18
CA LYS A 705 39.46 9.44 -21.20
C LYS A 705 39.25 10.95 -21.25
N MET A 706 38.06 11.40 -20.87
CA MET A 706 37.71 12.82 -20.78
C MET A 706 37.02 13.11 -19.46
N TRP A 707 37.43 14.18 -18.80
CA TRP A 707 36.81 14.66 -17.52
C TRP A 707 36.32 16.08 -17.71
N ILE A 708 35.22 16.41 -17.00
CA ILE A 708 34.68 17.75 -16.91
C ILE A 708 34.38 18.02 -15.44
N ASP A 709 34.93 19.10 -14.90
CA ASP A 709 34.63 19.59 -13.55
C ASP A 709 33.24 20.23 -13.56
N TYR A 710 32.18 19.39 -13.31
CA TYR A 710 30.80 19.83 -13.38
C TYR A 710 30.36 20.66 -12.17
N ASN A 711 31.04 20.59 -11.07
CA ASN A 711 30.74 21.32 -9.84
C ASN A 711 31.66 22.56 -9.61
N GLY A 712 32.69 22.75 -10.42
CA GLY A 712 33.57 23.92 -10.38
C GLY A 712 34.50 23.98 -9.16
N ASN A 713 34.82 22.84 -8.56
CA ASN A 713 35.60 22.79 -7.32
C ASN A 713 37.14 22.63 -7.54
N GLY A 714 37.59 22.48 -8.79
CA GLY A 714 38.99 22.34 -9.15
C GLY A 714 39.55 20.92 -9.05
N THR A 715 38.69 19.94 -8.86
CA THR A 715 39.06 18.51 -8.85
C THR A 715 38.24 17.76 -9.90
N PHE A 716 38.72 16.60 -10.35
CA PHE A 716 38.00 15.72 -11.27
C PHE A 716 37.63 14.44 -10.51
N GLU A 717 36.43 14.37 -9.96
CA GLU A 717 35.95 13.21 -9.20
C GLU A 717 35.44 12.09 -10.11
N GLU A 718 35.99 10.88 -9.97
CA GLU A 718 35.44 9.69 -10.63
C GLU A 718 34.47 8.95 -9.67
N PRO A 719 33.30 8.47 -10.15
CA PRO A 719 32.83 8.48 -11.54
C PRO A 719 31.99 9.70 -11.95
N SER A 720 31.74 10.67 -11.06
CA SER A 720 30.76 11.76 -11.26
C SER A 720 31.17 12.76 -12.35
N GLU A 721 32.47 12.95 -12.59
CA GLU A 721 33.04 13.91 -13.54
C GLU A 721 33.86 13.25 -14.64
N LEU A 722 33.89 11.91 -14.69
CA LEU A 722 34.38 11.18 -15.84
C LEU A 722 33.34 11.27 -16.96
N ALA A 723 33.53 12.22 -17.86
CA ALA A 723 32.57 12.52 -18.93
C ALA A 723 32.56 11.45 -20.03
N PHE A 724 33.76 10.88 -20.31
CA PHE A 724 33.91 9.82 -21.30
C PHE A 724 35.03 8.85 -20.93
N ASP A 725 34.77 7.55 -21.15
CA ASP A 725 35.76 6.46 -21.07
C ASP A 725 35.71 5.67 -22.36
N GLY A 726 36.83 5.55 -23.10
CA GLY A 726 36.94 4.82 -24.36
C GLY A 726 36.71 3.29 -24.23
N GLY A 727 36.72 2.77 -23.00
CA GLY A 727 36.38 1.37 -22.71
C GLY A 727 37.41 0.34 -23.17
N GLY A 728 38.45 0.75 -23.90
CA GLY A 728 39.52 -0.10 -24.37
C GLY A 728 40.52 0.61 -25.31
N PRO A 729 41.68 0.00 -25.57
CA PRO A 729 42.70 0.61 -26.42
C PRO A 729 42.30 0.60 -27.91
N THR A 730 42.60 1.68 -28.60
CA THR A 730 42.38 1.87 -30.04
C THR A 730 43.61 2.34 -30.77
N THR A 731 43.74 2.01 -32.06
CA THR A 731 44.73 2.59 -32.98
C THR A 731 44.08 3.58 -33.98
N ALA A 732 42.81 3.79 -33.85
CA ALA A 732 41.99 4.62 -34.72
C ALA A 732 41.26 5.72 -33.92
N THR A 733 40.58 6.62 -34.61
CA THR A 733 39.76 7.63 -33.97
C THR A 733 38.70 6.97 -33.07
N GLU A 734 38.68 7.35 -31.81
CA GLU A 734 37.65 6.97 -30.82
C GLU A 734 36.47 7.93 -30.92
N THR A 735 35.25 7.39 -30.94
CA THR A 735 34.04 8.19 -31.06
C THR A 735 33.03 7.81 -29.98
N GLY A 736 32.34 8.80 -29.44
CA GLY A 736 31.33 8.58 -28.41
C GLY A 736 30.42 9.77 -28.22
N SER A 737 29.81 9.83 -27.04
CA SER A 737 29.00 10.98 -26.66
C SER A 737 29.13 11.26 -25.16
N ILE A 738 29.02 12.55 -24.81
CA ILE A 738 28.94 13.02 -23.42
C ILE A 738 27.60 13.66 -23.18
N THR A 739 27.01 13.45 -21.98
CA THR A 739 25.78 14.10 -21.54
C THR A 739 26.08 15.02 -20.36
N ILE A 740 25.73 16.28 -20.46
CA ILE A 740 25.92 17.24 -19.37
C ILE A 740 24.91 16.97 -18.28
N PRO A 741 25.31 16.68 -17.04
CA PRO A 741 24.39 16.34 -15.97
C PRO A 741 23.51 17.53 -15.57
N SER A 742 22.28 17.19 -15.07
CA SER A 742 21.42 18.18 -14.39
C SER A 742 22.06 18.57 -13.06
N GLY A 743 22.26 19.86 -12.82
CA GLY A 743 22.91 20.37 -11.60
C GLY A 743 24.38 20.70 -11.76
N CYS A 744 24.90 20.78 -13.01
CA CYS A 744 26.20 21.39 -13.27
C CYS A 744 26.19 22.89 -12.90
N ILE A 745 27.39 23.48 -12.67
CA ILE A 745 27.50 24.91 -12.42
C ILE A 745 27.10 25.73 -13.65
N GLU A 746 26.78 27.01 -13.43
CA GLU A 746 26.69 28.01 -14.50
C GLU A 746 28.03 28.71 -14.64
N GLY A 747 28.63 28.69 -15.84
CA GLY A 747 29.87 29.42 -16.11
C GLY A 747 30.97 28.55 -16.69
N SER A 748 32.19 29.14 -16.72
CA SER A 748 33.37 28.46 -17.30
C SER A 748 33.94 27.41 -16.35
N THR A 749 34.23 26.26 -16.88
CA THR A 749 34.88 25.16 -16.16
C THR A 749 35.91 24.47 -17.04
N ARG A 750 36.74 23.62 -16.43
CA ARG A 750 37.78 22.87 -17.13
C ARG A 750 37.28 21.56 -17.66
N LEU A 751 37.68 21.28 -18.90
CA LEU A 751 37.58 19.97 -19.56
C LEU A 751 38.99 19.47 -19.78
N ARG A 752 39.29 18.23 -19.40
CA ARG A 752 40.59 17.57 -19.62
C ARG A 752 40.39 16.34 -20.47
N VAL A 753 41.28 16.17 -21.49
CA VAL A 753 41.40 14.98 -22.30
C VAL A 753 42.77 14.34 -22.01
N GLY A 754 42.76 13.06 -21.69
CA GLY A 754 43.97 12.28 -21.51
C GLY A 754 44.02 11.11 -22.52
N MET A 755 45.18 10.93 -23.14
CA MET A 755 45.51 9.80 -23.95
C MET A 755 46.74 9.10 -23.39
N ALA A 756 46.71 7.78 -23.24
CA ALA A 756 47.83 7.00 -22.75
C ALA A 756 47.99 5.68 -23.56
N TYR A 757 49.24 5.34 -23.85
CA TYR A 757 49.59 4.06 -24.43
C TYR A 757 49.35 2.89 -23.45
N VAL A 758 48.60 1.89 -23.87
CA VAL A 758 48.27 0.67 -23.08
C VAL A 758 48.78 -0.62 -23.75
N GLY A 759 50.02 -0.69 -24.11
CA GLY A 759 50.63 -1.84 -24.75
C GLY A 759 51.70 -2.56 -23.89
N THR A 760 52.45 -3.44 -24.51
CA THR A 760 53.44 -4.31 -23.82
C THR A 760 54.72 -3.57 -23.37
N PHE A 761 54.92 -2.29 -23.70
CA PHE A 761 56.10 -1.49 -23.40
C PHE A 761 55.85 -0.31 -22.48
N GLY A 762 54.73 -0.25 -21.80
CA GLY A 762 54.40 0.78 -20.80
C GLY A 762 53.73 0.15 -19.59
N ASN A 763 53.30 0.98 -18.60
CA ASN A 763 52.58 0.49 -17.40
C ASN A 763 51.19 -0.05 -17.73
N GLY A 764 50.72 0.08 -18.97
CA GLY A 764 49.48 -0.48 -19.46
C GLY A 764 48.20 -0.04 -18.74
N THR A 765 48.24 1.12 -18.09
CA THR A 765 47.10 1.69 -17.35
C THR A 765 46.41 2.77 -18.16
N PRO A 766 45.07 2.84 -18.16
CA PRO A 766 44.32 3.94 -18.75
C PRO A 766 44.73 5.29 -18.13
N PRO A 767 44.56 6.42 -18.84
CA PRO A 767 44.93 7.75 -18.31
C PRO A 767 44.12 8.05 -17.06
N ALA A 768 44.72 8.75 -16.11
CA ALA A 768 44.11 9.30 -14.92
C ALA A 768 43.91 10.81 -15.05
N SER A 769 42.96 11.38 -14.33
CA SER A 769 42.73 12.82 -14.34
C SER A 769 43.89 13.63 -13.79
N CYS A 770 44.76 13.05 -12.95
CA CYS A 770 45.91 13.66 -12.28
C CYS A 770 47.14 12.75 -12.34
N GLY A 771 48.34 13.33 -12.30
CA GLY A 771 49.61 12.62 -12.28
C GLY A 771 50.21 12.41 -13.66
N ALA A 772 51.28 11.61 -13.75
CA ALA A 772 51.99 11.33 -14.98
C ALA A 772 51.83 9.85 -15.40
N TYR A 773 51.72 9.61 -16.69
CA TYR A 773 51.81 8.28 -17.30
C TYR A 773 52.99 8.21 -18.25
N ASP A 774 53.47 7.01 -18.59
CA ASP A 774 54.77 6.85 -19.25
C ASP A 774 54.78 7.38 -20.68
N TYR A 775 53.70 7.22 -21.46
CA TYR A 775 53.55 7.61 -22.87
C TYR A 775 52.13 8.19 -23.09
N GLY A 776 52.01 9.23 -23.95
CA GLY A 776 50.75 9.88 -24.31
C GLY A 776 50.74 11.38 -24.07
N GLU A 777 49.57 11.99 -24.07
CA GLU A 777 49.39 13.44 -23.94
C GLU A 777 48.19 13.78 -23.07
N VAL A 778 48.21 14.98 -22.44
CA VAL A 778 47.07 15.61 -21.75
C VAL A 778 46.81 16.96 -22.38
N GLU A 779 45.54 17.25 -22.67
CA GLU A 779 45.08 18.55 -23.15
C GLU A 779 43.97 19.10 -22.24
N ASP A 780 44.06 20.35 -21.84
CA ASP A 780 43.09 21.05 -21.05
C ASP A 780 42.39 22.13 -21.87
N TYR A 781 41.09 22.26 -21.72
CA TYR A 781 40.20 23.20 -22.41
C TYR A 781 39.27 23.95 -21.43
N CYS A 782 38.82 25.16 -21.82
CA CYS A 782 37.72 25.83 -21.16
C CYS A 782 36.40 25.61 -21.89
N ILE A 783 35.40 25.17 -21.16
CA ILE A 783 34.02 25.09 -21.65
C ILE A 783 33.12 25.97 -20.78
N VAL A 784 31.98 26.39 -21.30
CA VAL A 784 30.96 27.10 -20.54
C VAL A 784 29.79 26.12 -20.32
N LEU A 785 29.42 25.88 -19.09
CA LEU A 785 28.23 25.08 -18.71
C LEU A 785 27.03 26.01 -18.52
N ASP A 786 25.90 25.63 -19.08
CA ASP A 786 24.63 26.33 -18.95
C ASP A 786 23.60 25.37 -18.30
N PRO A 787 23.29 25.58 -16.99
CA PRO A 787 22.34 24.73 -16.27
C PRO A 787 20.89 24.95 -16.73
N THR A 788 20.61 25.99 -17.53
CA THR A 788 19.25 26.18 -18.04
C THR A 788 18.92 25.08 -19.03
N ILE A 789 18.05 24.17 -18.59
CA ILE A 789 17.40 23.25 -19.51
C ILE A 789 16.63 24.14 -20.48
N SER A 790 17.01 24.20 -21.74
CA SER A 790 16.20 24.86 -22.77
C SER A 790 14.95 24.06 -23.08
N VAL A 791 14.04 23.97 -22.09
CA VAL A 791 12.62 23.86 -22.34
C VAL A 791 12.25 25.24 -22.86
N SER A 792 11.88 25.38 -24.14
CA SER A 792 11.27 26.60 -24.63
C SER A 792 10.24 27.04 -23.59
N GLU A 793 10.40 28.25 -23.01
CA GLU A 793 9.58 28.74 -21.90
C GLU A 793 8.11 28.35 -22.07
N ILE A 794 7.62 27.47 -21.23
CA ILE A 794 6.20 27.24 -21.05
C ILE A 794 5.69 28.49 -20.32
N ASN A 795 5.12 29.40 -21.05
CA ASN A 795 4.42 30.54 -20.50
C ASN A 795 3.11 30.00 -19.88
N GLU A 796 3.16 29.53 -18.63
CA GLU A 796 2.03 28.92 -17.91
C GLU A 796 0.85 29.87 -17.69
N ASN A 797 0.99 31.13 -17.96
CA ASN A 797 0.03 32.13 -17.51
C ASN A 797 -1.19 32.41 -18.42
N ASN A 798 -1.38 31.70 -19.56
CA ASN A 798 -2.45 32.06 -20.49
C ASN A 798 -3.26 30.94 -21.12
N LEU A 799 -2.98 29.65 -20.89
CA LEU A 799 -3.79 28.54 -21.43
C LEU A 799 -4.43 27.71 -20.31
N LEU A 800 -5.74 27.84 -20.14
CA LEU A 800 -6.50 27.00 -19.21
C LEU A 800 -7.32 25.97 -20.00
N VAL A 801 -7.34 24.74 -19.52
CA VAL A 801 -8.09 23.61 -20.07
C VAL A 801 -9.14 23.19 -19.06
N PHE A 802 -10.41 23.17 -19.46
CA PHE A 802 -11.53 22.77 -18.60
C PHE A 802 -12.67 22.09 -19.40
N PRO A 803 -13.46 21.21 -18.75
CA PRO A 803 -13.23 20.68 -17.42
C PRO A 803 -11.94 19.83 -17.36
N ASN A 804 -11.34 19.76 -16.17
CA ASN A 804 -10.20 18.88 -15.91
C ASN A 804 -10.42 18.28 -14.51
N PRO A 805 -10.73 17.00 -14.39
CA PRO A 805 -10.79 15.96 -15.45
C PRO A 805 -11.89 16.15 -16.51
N ALA A 806 -11.63 15.67 -17.73
CA ALA A 806 -12.49 15.80 -18.91
C ALA A 806 -13.19 14.48 -19.24
N ASP A 807 -14.49 14.56 -19.62
CA ASP A 807 -15.25 13.41 -20.14
C ASP A 807 -15.26 13.46 -21.68
N ASP A 808 -16.21 14.12 -22.33
CA ASP A 808 -16.36 14.11 -23.79
C ASP A 808 -15.64 15.26 -24.49
N PHE A 809 -15.48 16.41 -23.80
CA PHE A 809 -14.95 17.64 -24.39
C PHE A 809 -14.03 18.36 -23.42
N ILE A 810 -13.08 19.13 -23.97
CA ILE A 810 -12.32 20.17 -23.28
C ILE A 810 -12.52 21.49 -23.96
N ASP A 811 -12.66 22.56 -23.19
CA ASP A 811 -12.68 23.95 -23.61
C ASP A 811 -11.34 24.61 -23.25
N LEU A 812 -10.87 25.47 -24.14
CA LEU A 812 -9.61 26.20 -24.00
C LEU A 812 -9.88 27.68 -23.72
N SER A 813 -9.54 28.16 -22.54
CA SER A 813 -9.47 29.59 -22.25
C SER A 813 -8.07 30.08 -22.60
N PHE A 814 -7.99 30.93 -23.59
CA PHE A 814 -6.73 31.44 -24.10
C PHE A 814 -6.93 32.86 -24.66
N ASN A 815 -6.14 33.81 -24.22
CA ASN A 815 -6.32 35.24 -24.49
C ASN A 815 -5.86 35.69 -25.89
N SER A 816 -5.22 34.82 -26.67
CA SER A 816 -4.70 35.10 -28.00
C SER A 816 -5.37 34.25 -29.08
N SER A 817 -5.11 34.56 -30.36
CA SER A 817 -5.63 33.76 -31.50
C SER A 817 -4.91 32.41 -31.57
N ILE A 818 -5.68 31.31 -31.65
CA ILE A 818 -5.16 29.95 -31.81
C ILE A 818 -4.91 29.70 -33.31
N GLN A 819 -3.68 29.37 -33.70
CA GLN A 819 -3.33 28.95 -35.05
C GLN A 819 -3.51 27.44 -35.24
N SER A 820 -3.01 26.66 -34.31
CA SER A 820 -3.23 25.23 -34.26
C SER A 820 -3.31 24.74 -32.80
N VAL A 821 -4.04 23.67 -32.60
CA VAL A 821 -4.13 22.97 -31.31
C VAL A 821 -3.89 21.48 -31.55
N GLU A 822 -3.16 20.87 -30.68
CA GLU A 822 -2.83 19.45 -30.66
C GLU A 822 -3.07 18.88 -29.24
N VAL A 823 -3.55 17.64 -29.15
CA VAL A 823 -3.57 16.85 -27.92
C VAL A 823 -2.51 15.77 -28.08
N ILE A 824 -1.69 15.62 -27.05
CA ILE A 824 -0.51 14.74 -27.02
C ILE A 824 -0.68 13.75 -25.88
N ASN A 825 -0.48 12.47 -26.12
CA ASN A 825 -0.45 11.44 -25.07
C ASN A 825 0.87 11.45 -24.28
N ALA A 826 0.95 10.62 -23.25
CA ALA A 826 2.14 10.49 -22.39
C ALA A 826 3.41 10.03 -23.12
N LEU A 827 3.29 9.45 -24.32
CA LEU A 827 4.40 9.04 -25.19
C LEU A 827 4.86 10.15 -26.14
N GLY A 828 4.27 11.36 -26.09
CA GLY A 828 4.60 12.48 -26.96
C GLY A 828 3.94 12.40 -28.34
N GLN A 829 3.02 11.48 -28.59
CA GLN A 829 2.33 11.32 -29.87
C GLN A 829 1.12 12.26 -29.95
N VAL A 830 0.92 12.92 -31.09
CA VAL A 830 -0.26 13.75 -31.35
C VAL A 830 -1.46 12.84 -31.63
N VAL A 831 -2.45 12.85 -30.74
CA VAL A 831 -3.67 12.01 -30.84
C VAL A 831 -4.89 12.78 -31.36
N ILE A 832 -4.91 14.10 -31.21
CA ILE A 832 -5.91 14.99 -31.80
C ILE A 832 -5.19 16.22 -32.34
N SER A 833 -5.59 16.71 -33.51
CA SER A 833 -5.11 17.98 -34.09
C SER A 833 -6.26 18.79 -34.70
N GLY A 834 -6.18 20.12 -34.58
CA GLY A 834 -7.15 21.03 -35.08
C GLY A 834 -6.57 22.43 -35.38
N SER A 835 -7.28 23.24 -36.17
CA SER A 835 -6.96 24.63 -36.41
C SER A 835 -8.06 25.53 -35.82
N ASN A 836 -7.68 26.61 -35.15
CA ASN A 836 -8.56 27.63 -34.55
C ASN A 836 -9.62 27.11 -33.56
N ALA A 837 -9.46 25.86 -33.03
CA ALA A 837 -10.45 25.26 -32.15
C ALA A 837 -10.22 25.69 -30.69
N ARG A 838 -11.29 26.20 -30.05
CA ARG A 838 -11.31 26.44 -28.59
C ARG A 838 -12.07 25.37 -27.82
N ARG A 839 -12.70 24.43 -28.51
CA ARG A 839 -13.35 23.25 -27.96
C ARG A 839 -12.92 22.02 -28.73
N LEU A 840 -12.48 21.01 -28.04
CA LEU A 840 -12.01 19.75 -28.61
C LEU A 840 -12.85 18.59 -28.09
N ASN A 841 -13.25 17.69 -29.00
CA ASN A 841 -13.87 16.43 -28.62
C ASN A 841 -12.74 15.44 -28.24
N VAL A 842 -12.76 14.96 -27.00
CA VAL A 842 -11.80 14.02 -26.45
C VAL A 842 -12.44 12.66 -26.08
N GLN A 843 -13.69 12.44 -26.49
CA GLN A 843 -14.46 11.22 -26.21
C GLN A 843 -13.77 9.93 -26.69
N SER A 844 -13.01 10.00 -27.77
CA SER A 844 -12.30 8.86 -28.35
C SER A 844 -10.96 8.56 -27.68
N LEU A 845 -10.54 9.37 -26.72
CA LEU A 845 -9.30 9.15 -25.97
C LEU A 845 -9.58 8.19 -24.81
N THR A 846 -8.64 7.30 -24.55
CA THR A 846 -8.66 6.44 -23.37
C THR A 846 -8.42 7.25 -22.10
N SER A 847 -8.88 6.75 -20.95
CA SER A 847 -8.60 7.38 -19.65
C SER A 847 -7.10 7.54 -19.43
N GLY A 848 -6.66 8.72 -18.99
CA GLY A 848 -5.23 8.99 -18.77
C GLY A 848 -4.83 10.46 -18.88
N TRP A 849 -3.54 10.74 -18.67
CA TRP A 849 -2.95 12.06 -18.81
C TRP A 849 -2.67 12.42 -20.27
N TYR A 850 -3.07 13.62 -20.64
CA TYR A 850 -2.82 14.24 -21.95
C TYR A 850 -2.34 15.67 -21.77
N CYS A 851 -1.66 16.21 -22.78
CA CYS A 851 -1.25 17.60 -22.82
C CYS A 851 -1.87 18.28 -24.06
N VAL A 852 -2.51 19.43 -23.85
CA VAL A 852 -2.93 20.30 -24.95
C VAL A 852 -1.79 21.23 -25.31
N ARG A 853 -1.44 21.28 -26.60
CA ARG A 853 -0.44 22.17 -27.16
C ARG A 853 -1.15 23.16 -28.11
N VAL A 854 -1.06 24.45 -27.82
CA VAL A 854 -1.63 25.52 -28.63
C VAL A 854 -0.51 26.35 -29.23
N LYS A 855 -0.53 26.55 -30.54
CA LYS A 855 0.38 27.46 -31.22
C LYS A 855 -0.33 28.79 -31.55
N SER A 856 0.29 29.89 -31.12
CA SER A 856 -0.16 31.25 -31.38
C SER A 856 1.05 32.13 -31.76
N ASN A 857 1.06 32.73 -32.88
CA ASN A 857 2.13 33.63 -33.42
C ASN A 857 3.52 32.98 -33.35
N ALA A 858 4.20 32.32 -33.40
CA ALA A 858 5.51 31.68 -33.19
C ALA A 858 5.73 31.10 -31.78
N THR A 859 4.78 31.30 -30.84
CA THR A 859 4.87 30.78 -29.45
C THR A 859 3.98 29.56 -29.29
N ILE A 860 4.46 28.59 -28.54
CA ILE A 860 3.73 27.35 -28.19
C ILE A 860 3.36 27.42 -26.72
N PHE A 861 2.09 27.16 -26.41
CA PHE A 861 1.55 27.07 -25.04
C PHE A 861 1.12 25.63 -24.80
N GLN A 862 1.28 25.13 -23.56
CA GLN A 862 0.90 23.78 -23.20
C GLN A 862 0.16 23.78 -21.85
N SER A 863 -0.81 22.86 -21.71
CA SER A 863 -1.51 22.67 -20.44
C SER A 863 -1.95 21.21 -20.33
N PRO A 864 -1.69 20.55 -19.20
CA PRO A 864 -2.09 19.16 -18.98
C PRO A 864 -3.57 19.06 -18.64
N PHE A 865 -4.19 17.91 -18.97
CA PHE A 865 -5.50 17.53 -18.49
C PHE A 865 -5.61 16.02 -18.32
N TRP A 866 -6.52 15.59 -17.44
CA TRP A 866 -6.86 14.19 -17.24
C TRP A 866 -8.13 13.83 -17.99
N LYS A 867 -8.10 12.78 -18.82
CA LYS A 867 -9.28 12.18 -19.46
C LYS A 867 -9.82 11.05 -18.56
N ARG A 868 -11.10 11.13 -18.21
CA ARG A 868 -11.81 10.05 -17.51
C ARG A 868 -12.19 8.92 -18.42
#